data_c683d4f58966fdd9a49acaf116ab5e20
#
_entry.id   c683d4f58966fdd9a49acaf116ab5e20
#
_cell.length_a   1.000
_cell.length_b   1.000
_cell.length_c   1.000
_cell.angle_alpha   90.00
_cell.angle_beta   90.00
_cell.angle_gamma   90.00
#
_symmetry.space_group_name_H-M   'P 1'
#
loop_
_entity.id
_entity.type
_entity.pdbx_description
1 polymer ?
#
loop_
_entity_poly.entity_id
_entity_poly.type
_entity_poly.pdbx_seq_one_letter_code
_entity_poly.pdbx_strand_id
1 'polypeptide(L)'
;MNTARIDLLALSLACLGLHAADAPSRVDEPGGPSALAARAFDPPAAHPQAAAADPAAPAPAWQARIRAYLEGLSRPDGGYAWEGQSRSHLTPSFSVVACYRVLNQAPPKPRELAQFIRTRHPARLKKLEQEHPEFEFQQIQGLLWLGEDAAELREPIRLWTKPIPYLRQYERHGHPVLRHQLAAFACRALLGLPLEDLAADFVPYLESRRRANGSFNNTPVADGGDGHVLNTLWGLEAMDLLRRAGERRAETVAWLQACQLPNGGFTWQPQPEFAGVDSAAYTWAAVMALRRLGAEPARRDACLEHLQSLWNEDGGFGDSHGCPSNPMATRYALEALQALGGLASLNSHPPRPRPPVPALPPTLKVYTIQIEAHGQGSPAEAVDLARALRIHLWGAKNARPDWLARAQSIADRQNVPARFFIANEEYGAWIDVPGLGTYSHISDVVAPPGVGFGPSLAGPEAIAWPEFRRRRLGPLEAAGGRLIWQFGENEELVRLFLDDSIEHGGYAAISTYHFGNPDFCNSEPFLACYRGRIPFVALQDAHGVEPWWFADMTAGFRTLFLAEAPTWEGWLNALRHQWVAAVRHDAASGFETWIHSSSNPVREFVLEREPAWRWWDHPAIQRPMVSIVAVRPEDPFEAARPESGVTIRVRCAWQNTTQGLPKTPIAELVRLTVNGAEAAPTIVAPRSPRAAAYTDYYHACHLAAPAPGPHSATAVVREIQSGRISSRTIQFEGASPNPSGRP
;
A
#
# COMPACT_ATOMS: atom_id res chain seq x y z
N MET A 1 -2.04 20.27 34.28
CA MET A 1 -2.62 20.40 32.96
C MET A 1 -2.55 19.01 32.34
N ASN A 2 -3.66 18.33 32.27
CA ASN A 2 -3.74 16.90 31.94
C ASN A 2 -3.65 16.68 30.43
N THR A 3 -2.57 16.07 29.99
CA THR A 3 -2.46 15.48 28.65
C THR A 3 -3.14 14.12 28.70
N ALA A 4 -4.34 14.03 28.11
CA ALA A 4 -4.98 12.76 27.85
C ALA A 4 -4.16 12.01 26.77
N ARG A 5 -3.44 10.98 27.19
CA ARG A 5 -2.81 9.99 26.32
C ARG A 5 -3.89 9.07 25.79
N ILE A 6 -4.01 8.99 24.49
CA ILE A 6 -4.81 7.96 23.84
C ILE A 6 -4.03 6.66 23.94
N ASP A 7 -4.46 5.77 24.80
CA ASP A 7 -3.93 4.42 24.90
C ASP A 7 -4.47 3.56 23.74
N LEU A 8 -3.59 3.30 22.79
CA LEU A 8 -3.75 2.28 21.76
C LEU A 8 -3.16 0.97 22.29
N LEU A 9 -3.95 0.20 23.03
CA LEU A 9 -3.57 -1.18 23.32
C LEU A 9 -4.77 -2.03 23.75
N ALA A 10 -4.77 -3.23 23.22
CA ALA A 10 -5.44 -4.41 23.69
C ALA A 10 -6.83 -4.72 23.14
N LEU A 11 -6.82 -5.62 22.18
CA LEU A 11 -7.69 -6.81 22.22
C LEU A 11 -7.01 -7.94 21.46
N SER A 12 -6.28 -8.73 22.22
CA SER A 12 -5.86 -10.06 21.83
C SER A 12 -6.48 -11.05 22.80
N LEU A 13 -6.89 -12.21 22.26
CA LEU A 13 -7.22 -13.45 22.94
C LEU A 13 -8.68 -13.64 23.39
N ALA A 14 -9.35 -14.49 22.69
CA ALA A 14 -9.85 -15.78 23.19
C ALA A 14 -10.78 -16.41 22.15
N CYS A 15 -10.48 -17.61 21.71
CA CYS A 15 -11.42 -18.72 21.80
C CYS A 15 -10.81 -20.02 21.33
N LEU A 16 -10.76 -20.91 22.28
CA LEU A 16 -10.51 -22.34 22.15
C LEU A 16 -11.77 -23.07 21.67
N GLY A 17 -11.53 -24.03 20.81
CA GLY A 17 -12.12 -25.37 20.77
C GLY A 17 -13.63 -25.57 20.75
N LEU A 18 -14.08 -26.36 19.79
CA LEU A 18 -14.97 -27.49 20.04
C LEU A 18 -15.18 -28.41 18.80
N HIS A 19 -15.37 -29.62 19.07
CA HIS A 19 -15.33 -30.88 18.37
C HIS A 19 -16.25 -31.08 17.18
N ALA A 20 -15.81 -32.07 16.37
CA ALA A 20 -16.50 -32.70 15.27
C ALA A 20 -17.74 -33.51 15.72
N ALA A 21 -18.75 -33.62 14.88
CA ALA A 21 -19.66 -34.72 14.80
C ALA A 21 -20.35 -34.82 13.43
N ASP A 22 -20.15 -35.94 12.79
CA ASP A 22 -20.98 -36.76 11.88
C ASP A 22 -21.88 -36.13 10.79
N ALA A 23 -21.61 -36.61 9.56
CA ALA A 23 -22.39 -36.46 8.37
C ALA A 23 -23.59 -37.44 8.31
N PRO A 24 -24.63 -37.12 7.52
CA PRO A 24 -25.22 -38.15 6.64
C PRO A 24 -25.41 -37.73 5.18
N SER A 25 -25.14 -38.71 4.36
CA SER A 25 -25.55 -39.15 3.02
C SER A 25 -26.34 -38.23 2.05
N ARG A 26 -25.88 -38.33 0.81
CA ARG A 26 -26.33 -37.81 -0.48
C ARG A 26 -27.82 -38.06 -0.82
N VAL A 27 -28.39 -37.06 -1.48
CA VAL A 27 -29.45 -37.25 -2.48
C VAL A 27 -29.08 -36.41 -3.71
N ASP A 28 -28.99 -37.06 -4.86
CA ASP A 28 -28.71 -36.45 -6.16
C ASP A 28 -30.03 -35.87 -6.74
N GLU A 29 -29.99 -34.56 -7.11
CA GLU A 29 -30.94 -33.99 -8.05
C GLU A 29 -30.23 -33.17 -9.13
N PRO A 30 -30.62 -33.27 -10.42
CA PRO A 30 -29.96 -32.58 -11.51
C PRO A 30 -30.57 -31.17 -11.70
N GLY A 31 -29.76 -30.16 -11.63
CA GLY A 31 -30.13 -28.77 -11.88
C GLY A 31 -29.67 -27.82 -10.77
N GLY A 32 -28.51 -28.05 -10.21
CA GLY A 32 -28.00 -27.32 -9.04
C GLY A 32 -27.72 -25.83 -9.28
N PRO A 33 -27.67 -25.04 -8.20
CA PRO A 33 -27.47 -23.58 -8.16
C PRO A 33 -26.20 -23.09 -8.86
N SER A 34 -25.24 -23.96 -9.14
CA SER A 34 -23.96 -23.65 -9.79
C SER A 34 -24.09 -23.06 -11.19
N ALA A 35 -25.06 -23.55 -12.00
CA ALA A 35 -25.26 -23.04 -13.37
C ALA A 35 -25.91 -21.63 -13.40
N LEU A 36 -26.72 -21.32 -12.39
CA LEU A 36 -27.35 -20.00 -12.23
C LEU A 36 -26.34 -18.96 -11.67
N ALA A 37 -25.49 -19.36 -10.78
CA ALA A 37 -24.46 -18.48 -10.20
C ALA A 37 -23.35 -18.15 -11.21
N ALA A 38 -22.90 -19.12 -12.00
CA ALA A 38 -21.95 -18.87 -13.09
C ALA A 38 -22.50 -17.83 -14.09
N ARG A 39 -23.82 -17.82 -14.34
CA ARG A 39 -24.47 -16.81 -15.17
C ARG A 39 -24.64 -15.45 -14.51
N ALA A 40 -24.68 -15.36 -13.19
CA ALA A 40 -24.83 -14.09 -12.47
C ALA A 40 -23.55 -13.21 -12.54
N PHE A 41 -22.38 -13.87 -12.63
CA PHE A 41 -21.07 -13.20 -12.74
C PHE A 41 -20.47 -13.26 -14.15
N ASP A 42 -21.13 -13.95 -15.08
CA ASP A 42 -20.78 -13.79 -16.48
C ASP A 42 -21.22 -12.39 -16.93
N PRO A 43 -20.36 -11.65 -17.64
CA PRO A 43 -20.85 -10.50 -18.38
C PRO A 43 -22.06 -10.99 -19.21
N PRO A 44 -23.23 -10.32 -19.10
CA PRO A 44 -24.43 -10.78 -19.75
C PRO A 44 -24.13 -11.04 -21.21
N ALA A 45 -24.68 -12.13 -21.75
CA ALA A 45 -24.48 -12.55 -23.14
C ALA A 45 -24.55 -11.36 -24.10
N ALA A 46 -23.62 -11.28 -25.05
CA ALA A 46 -23.55 -10.21 -26.03
C ALA A 46 -24.93 -9.89 -26.61
N HIS A 47 -25.20 -8.62 -26.88
CA HIS A 47 -26.43 -8.18 -27.57
C HIS A 47 -26.68 -9.07 -28.76
N PRO A 48 -27.92 -9.53 -29.04
CA PRO A 48 -28.22 -10.48 -30.09
C PRO A 48 -27.90 -10.05 -31.55
N GLN A 49 -27.26 -8.90 -31.72
CA GLN A 49 -26.77 -8.38 -33.00
C GLN A 49 -25.32 -8.72 -33.36
N ALA A 50 -24.57 -9.40 -32.52
CA ALA A 50 -23.27 -9.93 -32.93
C ALA A 50 -23.54 -11.12 -33.90
N ALA A 51 -23.57 -10.84 -35.20
CA ALA A 51 -23.52 -11.86 -36.24
C ALA A 51 -22.32 -12.78 -35.92
N ALA A 52 -22.53 -14.09 -35.95
CA ALA A 52 -21.47 -15.06 -35.75
C ALA A 52 -20.33 -14.73 -36.73
N ALA A 53 -19.19 -14.33 -36.18
CA ALA A 53 -18.02 -14.02 -37.00
C ALA A 53 -17.58 -15.30 -37.71
N ASP A 54 -17.30 -15.19 -39.00
CA ASP A 54 -16.75 -16.26 -39.80
C ASP A 54 -15.41 -16.72 -39.12
N PRO A 55 -15.30 -17.97 -38.67
CA PRO A 55 -14.09 -18.45 -38.00
C PRO A 55 -12.84 -18.41 -38.87
N ALA A 56 -12.96 -18.17 -40.19
CA ALA A 56 -11.84 -18.03 -41.11
C ALA A 56 -11.40 -16.57 -41.31
N ALA A 57 -12.14 -15.60 -40.81
CA ALA A 57 -11.73 -14.18 -40.93
C ALA A 57 -10.58 -13.85 -39.98
N PRO A 58 -9.56 -13.09 -40.46
CA PRO A 58 -8.48 -12.66 -39.59
C PRO A 58 -9.01 -11.82 -38.43
N ALA A 59 -8.51 -12.07 -37.23
CA ALA A 59 -8.93 -11.31 -36.04
C ALA A 59 -8.75 -9.80 -36.29
N PRO A 60 -9.72 -8.96 -35.85
CA PRO A 60 -9.60 -7.51 -35.97
C PRO A 60 -8.32 -6.95 -35.39
N ALA A 61 -7.75 -5.92 -35.99
CA ALA A 61 -6.45 -5.35 -35.59
C ALA A 61 -6.42 -4.91 -34.13
N TRP A 62 -7.53 -4.39 -33.60
CA TRP A 62 -7.64 -4.01 -32.18
C TRP A 62 -7.48 -5.20 -31.24
N GLN A 63 -8.00 -6.38 -31.58
CA GLN A 63 -7.84 -7.59 -30.78
C GLN A 63 -6.37 -8.02 -30.71
N ALA A 64 -5.65 -7.93 -31.84
CA ALA A 64 -4.23 -8.25 -31.87
C ALA A 64 -3.40 -7.31 -30.97
N ARG A 65 -3.73 -6.02 -30.94
CA ARG A 65 -3.07 -5.04 -30.06
C ARG A 65 -3.33 -5.33 -28.59
N ILE A 66 -4.59 -5.59 -28.21
CA ILE A 66 -4.92 -5.94 -26.83
C ILE A 66 -4.19 -7.20 -26.40
N ARG A 67 -4.17 -8.25 -27.24
CA ARG A 67 -3.43 -9.47 -26.94
C ARG A 67 -1.95 -9.21 -26.74
N ALA A 68 -1.33 -8.42 -27.60
CA ALA A 68 0.10 -8.07 -27.46
C ALA A 68 0.38 -7.39 -26.12
N TYR A 69 -0.50 -6.47 -25.69
CA TYR A 69 -0.41 -5.86 -24.37
C TYR A 69 -0.52 -6.90 -23.24
N LEU A 70 -1.55 -7.74 -23.27
CA LEU A 70 -1.77 -8.77 -22.25
C LEU A 70 -0.60 -9.77 -22.19
N GLU A 71 -0.11 -10.22 -23.34
CA GLU A 71 1.04 -11.15 -23.44
C GLU A 71 2.33 -10.54 -22.89
N GLY A 72 2.52 -9.22 -23.05
CA GLY A 72 3.63 -8.47 -22.45
C GLY A 72 3.65 -8.49 -20.91
N LEU A 73 2.51 -8.76 -20.28
CA LEU A 73 2.40 -8.90 -18.82
C LEU A 73 2.72 -10.32 -18.32
N SER A 74 2.85 -11.33 -19.21
CA SER A 74 3.14 -12.71 -18.84
C SER A 74 4.51 -12.87 -18.19
N ARG A 75 4.60 -13.81 -17.26
CA ARG A 75 5.84 -14.12 -16.54
C ARG A 75 6.14 -15.63 -16.59
N PRO A 76 7.40 -16.03 -16.35
CA PRO A 76 7.82 -17.44 -16.42
C PRO A 76 7.10 -18.35 -15.43
N ASP A 77 6.52 -17.81 -14.34
CA ASP A 77 5.78 -18.57 -13.32
C ASP A 77 4.34 -18.95 -13.76
N GLY A 78 3.98 -18.65 -15.02
CA GLY A 78 2.70 -18.99 -15.61
C GLY A 78 1.58 -17.97 -15.39
N GLY A 79 1.81 -16.95 -14.57
CA GLY A 79 0.86 -15.87 -14.32
C GLY A 79 1.17 -14.59 -15.08
N TYR A 80 0.46 -13.53 -14.71
CA TYR A 80 0.61 -12.18 -15.26
C TYR A 80 0.93 -11.17 -14.17
N ALA A 81 1.78 -10.20 -14.51
CA ALA A 81 2.24 -9.17 -13.60
C ALA A 81 1.60 -7.81 -13.89
N TRP A 82 1.71 -6.90 -12.95
CA TRP A 82 1.55 -5.48 -13.22
C TRP A 82 2.69 -5.00 -14.12
N GLU A 83 2.44 -3.95 -14.91
CA GLU A 83 3.46 -3.39 -15.77
C GLU A 83 4.73 -3.04 -14.97
N GLY A 84 5.87 -3.44 -15.50
CA GLY A 84 7.16 -3.17 -14.90
C GLY A 84 7.52 -4.02 -13.66
N GLN A 85 6.69 -4.98 -13.25
CA GLN A 85 7.01 -5.91 -12.17
C GLN A 85 7.56 -7.24 -12.71
N SER A 86 8.46 -7.84 -11.96
CA SER A 86 9.11 -9.10 -12.35
C SER A 86 8.29 -10.34 -11.98
N ARG A 87 7.30 -10.21 -11.09
CA ARG A 87 6.48 -11.31 -10.56
C ARG A 87 5.03 -11.20 -10.97
N SER A 88 4.41 -12.35 -11.14
CA SER A 88 2.97 -12.44 -11.35
C SER A 88 2.19 -12.23 -10.06
N HIS A 89 0.96 -11.70 -10.22
CA HIS A 89 -0.01 -11.50 -9.15
C HIS A 89 -1.37 -12.07 -9.55
N LEU A 90 -2.19 -12.42 -8.55
CA LEU A 90 -3.51 -12.99 -8.80
C LEU A 90 -4.42 -12.00 -9.55
N THR A 91 -4.50 -10.75 -9.10
CA THR A 91 -5.42 -9.74 -9.68
C THR A 91 -5.15 -9.45 -11.17
N PRO A 92 -3.90 -9.16 -11.62
CA PRO A 92 -3.64 -9.02 -13.05
C PRO A 92 -3.90 -10.31 -13.81
N SER A 93 -3.58 -11.50 -13.27
CA SER A 93 -3.86 -12.78 -13.91
C SER A 93 -5.36 -13.00 -14.10
N PHE A 94 -6.16 -12.72 -13.07
CA PHE A 94 -7.63 -12.76 -13.15
C PHE A 94 -8.17 -11.77 -14.18
N SER A 95 -7.66 -10.53 -14.20
CA SER A 95 -8.09 -9.51 -15.16
C SER A 95 -7.77 -9.92 -16.60
N VAL A 96 -6.60 -10.54 -16.82
CA VAL A 96 -6.20 -11.06 -18.13
C VAL A 96 -7.15 -12.19 -18.59
N VAL A 97 -7.49 -13.13 -17.69
CA VAL A 97 -8.49 -14.19 -18.02
C VAL A 97 -9.82 -13.57 -18.45
N ALA A 98 -10.29 -12.55 -17.73
CA ALA A 98 -11.52 -11.84 -18.07
C ALA A 98 -11.42 -11.13 -19.44
N CYS A 99 -10.30 -10.49 -19.75
CA CYS A 99 -10.07 -9.88 -21.06
C CYS A 99 -10.13 -10.91 -22.20
N TYR A 100 -9.47 -12.06 -22.05
CA TYR A 100 -9.53 -13.13 -23.06
C TYR A 100 -10.94 -13.67 -23.27
N ARG A 101 -11.77 -13.72 -22.22
CA ARG A 101 -13.19 -14.06 -22.35
C ARG A 101 -13.95 -13.04 -23.19
N VAL A 102 -13.75 -11.74 -22.98
CA VAL A 102 -14.35 -10.69 -23.81
C VAL A 102 -13.91 -10.82 -25.26
N LEU A 103 -12.65 -11.21 -25.50
CA LEU A 103 -12.11 -11.48 -26.84
C LEU A 103 -12.65 -12.79 -27.47
N ASN A 104 -13.38 -13.60 -26.69
CA ASN A 104 -13.81 -14.96 -27.07
C ASN A 104 -12.64 -15.87 -27.48
N GLN A 105 -11.54 -15.80 -26.73
CA GLN A 105 -10.30 -16.54 -26.97
C GLN A 105 -9.79 -17.16 -25.67
N ALA A 106 -9.04 -18.25 -25.78
CA ALA A 106 -8.31 -18.80 -24.63
C ALA A 106 -7.00 -18.00 -24.41
N PRO A 107 -6.60 -17.75 -23.15
CA PRO A 107 -5.28 -17.20 -22.88
C PRO A 107 -4.19 -18.18 -23.31
N PRO A 108 -2.97 -17.70 -23.65
CA PRO A 108 -1.82 -18.57 -23.86
C PRO A 108 -1.57 -19.42 -22.60
N LYS A 109 -1.18 -20.70 -22.82
CA LYS A 109 -0.80 -21.63 -21.74
C LYS A 109 -1.84 -21.71 -20.59
N PRO A 110 -3.11 -22.01 -20.88
CA PRO A 110 -4.19 -21.93 -19.90
C PRO A 110 -3.97 -22.86 -18.70
N ARG A 111 -3.29 -24.00 -18.87
CA ARG A 111 -2.98 -24.94 -17.78
C ARG A 111 -1.93 -24.39 -16.82
N GLU A 112 -0.87 -23.73 -17.34
CA GLU A 112 0.15 -23.07 -16.51
C GLU A 112 -0.49 -21.92 -15.72
N LEU A 113 -1.35 -21.14 -16.35
CA LEU A 113 -2.09 -20.06 -15.73
C LEU A 113 -3.04 -20.56 -14.63
N ALA A 114 -3.78 -21.64 -14.89
CA ALA A 114 -4.64 -22.25 -13.89
C ALA A 114 -3.84 -22.76 -12.67
N GLN A 115 -2.69 -23.40 -12.94
CA GLN A 115 -1.78 -23.82 -11.86
C GLN A 115 -1.25 -22.63 -11.06
N PHE A 116 -0.89 -21.53 -11.73
CA PHE A 116 -0.48 -20.31 -11.05
C PHE A 116 -1.60 -19.78 -10.15
N ILE A 117 -2.82 -19.62 -10.68
CA ILE A 117 -3.98 -19.14 -9.93
C ILE A 117 -4.26 -20.05 -8.72
N ARG A 118 -4.22 -21.37 -8.90
CA ARG A 118 -4.47 -22.36 -7.84
C ARG A 118 -3.45 -22.31 -6.70
N THR A 119 -2.16 -22.11 -7.03
CA THR A 119 -1.07 -22.16 -6.04
C THR A 119 -0.75 -20.81 -5.41
N ARG A 120 -1.26 -19.72 -5.97
CA ARG A 120 -0.98 -18.35 -5.48
C ARG A 120 -1.97 -17.86 -4.44
N HIS A 121 -2.57 -18.77 -3.70
CA HIS A 121 -3.17 -18.42 -2.42
C HIS A 121 -2.03 -18.05 -1.47
N PRO A 122 -1.82 -16.77 -1.11
CA PRO A 122 -0.66 -16.40 -0.33
C PRO A 122 -0.84 -16.95 1.09
N ALA A 123 -0.15 -18.02 1.43
CA ALA A 123 -0.16 -18.59 2.79
C ALA A 123 0.22 -17.56 3.88
N ARG A 124 0.81 -16.44 3.47
CA ARG A 124 1.11 -15.28 4.32
C ARG A 124 -0.12 -14.39 4.61
N LEU A 125 -1.14 -14.44 3.77
CA LEU A 125 -2.33 -13.61 3.90
C LEU A 125 -3.47 -14.29 4.66
N LYS A 126 -3.24 -15.46 5.28
CA LYS A 126 -4.30 -16.19 6.03
C LYS A 126 -5.09 -15.32 7.00
N LYS A 127 -4.49 -14.27 7.53
CA LYS A 127 -5.17 -13.34 8.42
C LYS A 127 -5.91 -12.23 7.65
N LEU A 128 -5.34 -11.77 6.54
CA LEU A 128 -5.95 -10.77 5.66
C LEU A 128 -7.02 -11.39 4.75
N GLU A 129 -6.83 -12.63 4.32
CA GLU A 129 -7.75 -13.37 3.47
C GLU A 129 -9.11 -13.59 4.14
N GLN A 130 -9.14 -13.78 5.45
CA GLN A 130 -10.39 -13.82 6.21
C GLN A 130 -11.11 -12.46 6.22
N GLU A 131 -10.40 -11.40 5.92
CA GLU A 131 -10.89 -10.03 5.89
C GLU A 131 -11.15 -9.52 4.46
N HIS A 132 -10.61 -10.20 3.43
CA HIS A 132 -10.68 -9.78 2.02
C HIS A 132 -11.03 -10.94 1.07
N PRO A 133 -12.27 -11.37 1.04
CA PRO A 133 -12.69 -12.53 0.23
C PRO A 133 -12.62 -12.33 -1.30
N GLU A 134 -12.19 -11.17 -1.76
CA GLU A 134 -12.00 -10.91 -3.19
C GLU A 134 -10.90 -11.74 -3.82
N PHE A 135 -9.87 -12.12 -3.06
CA PHE A 135 -8.81 -12.97 -3.59
C PHE A 135 -9.34 -14.39 -3.84
N GLU A 136 -10.13 -14.94 -2.93
CA GLU A 136 -10.78 -16.22 -3.12
C GLU A 136 -11.78 -16.16 -4.27
N PHE A 137 -12.53 -15.05 -4.41
CA PHE A 137 -13.40 -14.83 -5.54
C PHE A 137 -12.63 -14.83 -6.87
N GLN A 138 -11.54 -14.08 -6.96
CA GLN A 138 -10.70 -14.05 -8.16
C GLN A 138 -10.11 -15.43 -8.48
N GLN A 139 -9.70 -16.18 -7.47
CA GLN A 139 -9.17 -17.53 -7.63
C GLN A 139 -10.24 -18.50 -8.15
N ILE A 140 -11.38 -18.58 -7.47
CA ILE A 140 -12.48 -19.48 -7.85
C ILE A 140 -13.00 -19.14 -9.25
N GLN A 141 -13.35 -17.88 -9.47
CA GLN A 141 -13.90 -17.44 -10.75
C GLN A 141 -12.89 -17.58 -11.89
N GLY A 142 -11.60 -17.27 -11.63
CA GLY A 142 -10.53 -17.44 -12.61
C GLY A 142 -10.34 -18.88 -13.03
N LEU A 143 -10.35 -19.82 -12.07
CA LEU A 143 -10.27 -21.26 -12.34
C LEU A 143 -11.47 -21.74 -13.16
N LEU A 144 -12.69 -21.39 -12.73
CA LEU A 144 -13.91 -21.77 -13.46
C LEU A 144 -13.92 -21.23 -14.91
N TRP A 145 -13.43 -20.01 -15.13
CA TRP A 145 -13.32 -19.43 -16.47
C TRP A 145 -12.27 -20.14 -17.35
N LEU A 146 -11.30 -20.78 -16.75
CA LEU A 146 -10.31 -21.62 -17.45
C LEU A 146 -10.76 -23.07 -17.65
N GLY A 147 -11.97 -23.41 -17.19
CA GLY A 147 -12.53 -24.76 -17.28
C GLY A 147 -12.02 -25.72 -16.19
N GLU A 148 -11.43 -25.17 -15.14
CA GLU A 148 -10.94 -25.92 -13.98
C GLU A 148 -11.95 -25.86 -12.83
N ASP A 149 -11.89 -26.82 -11.91
CA ASP A 149 -12.68 -26.77 -10.69
C ASP A 149 -11.93 -26.04 -9.54
N ALA A 150 -12.66 -25.69 -8.49
CA ALA A 150 -12.13 -25.06 -7.29
C ALA A 150 -12.67 -25.76 -6.02
N ALA A 151 -12.85 -27.06 -6.09
CA ALA A 151 -13.49 -27.86 -5.03
C ALA A 151 -12.74 -27.79 -3.69
N GLU A 152 -11.43 -27.62 -3.71
CA GLU A 152 -10.58 -27.48 -2.54
C GLU A 152 -10.88 -26.24 -1.69
N LEU A 153 -11.50 -25.23 -2.27
CA LEU A 153 -11.89 -23.99 -1.58
C LEU A 153 -13.28 -24.08 -0.92
N ARG A 154 -14.01 -25.17 -1.16
CA ARG A 154 -15.40 -25.32 -0.71
C ARG A 154 -15.55 -25.27 0.81
N GLU A 155 -14.71 -26.00 1.55
CA GLU A 155 -14.79 -26.05 3.01
C GLU A 155 -14.41 -24.73 3.70
N PRO A 156 -13.32 -24.03 3.35
CA PRO A 156 -13.04 -22.72 3.89
C PRO A 156 -14.18 -21.71 3.67
N ILE A 157 -14.73 -21.67 2.45
CA ILE A 157 -15.80 -20.72 2.09
C ILE A 157 -17.12 -21.04 2.82
N ARG A 158 -17.41 -22.33 3.07
CA ARG A 158 -18.63 -22.74 3.79
C ARG A 158 -18.72 -22.14 5.20
N LEU A 159 -17.59 -21.79 5.80
CA LEU A 159 -17.52 -21.19 7.15
C LEU A 159 -17.92 -19.70 7.16
N TRP A 160 -18.05 -19.06 6.02
CA TRP A 160 -18.47 -17.66 5.94
C TRP A 160 -19.98 -17.54 6.04
N THR A 161 -20.49 -17.42 7.26
CA THR A 161 -21.92 -17.45 7.58
C THR A 161 -22.49 -16.12 8.05
N LYS A 162 -21.66 -15.11 8.28
CA LYS A 162 -22.07 -13.79 8.77
C LYS A 162 -21.35 -12.67 8.03
N PRO A 163 -21.90 -11.44 7.99
CA PRO A 163 -21.19 -10.30 7.45
C PRO A 163 -19.80 -10.16 8.06
N ILE A 164 -18.80 -10.09 7.18
CA ILE A 164 -17.39 -9.99 7.58
C ILE A 164 -17.13 -8.56 8.03
N PRO A 165 -16.78 -8.32 9.30
CA PRO A 165 -16.47 -6.98 9.77
C PRO A 165 -15.22 -6.44 9.07
N TYR A 166 -15.25 -5.17 8.73
CA TYR A 166 -14.08 -4.48 8.24
C TYR A 166 -13.27 -3.98 9.43
N LEU A 167 -12.12 -4.62 9.66
CA LEU A 167 -11.25 -4.34 10.81
C LEU A 167 -10.13 -3.38 10.39
N ARG A 168 -10.48 -2.12 10.04
CA ARG A 168 -9.43 -1.11 9.95
C ARG A 168 -9.39 -0.28 11.21
N GLN A 169 -8.19 -0.17 11.76
CA GLN A 169 -7.93 0.58 12.98
C GLN A 169 -8.22 2.09 12.83
N TYR A 170 -8.48 2.56 11.61
CA TYR A 170 -8.70 3.97 11.31
C TYR A 170 -10.13 4.31 10.89
N GLU A 171 -11.02 3.35 10.80
CA GLU A 171 -12.44 3.62 10.56
C GLU A 171 -13.22 3.77 11.89
N ARG A 172 -13.86 4.91 12.05
CA ARG A 172 -14.60 5.24 13.28
C ARG A 172 -15.69 4.22 13.63
N HIS A 173 -16.20 3.50 12.65
CA HIS A 173 -17.38 2.65 12.82
C HIS A 173 -17.20 1.18 12.39
N GLY A 174 -16.06 0.79 11.80
CA GLY A 174 -15.78 -0.62 11.49
C GLY A 174 -16.88 -1.35 10.70
N HIS A 175 -17.54 -0.66 9.76
CA HIS A 175 -18.64 -1.26 9.02
C HIS A 175 -18.17 -2.32 8.04
N PRO A 176 -18.91 -3.44 7.91
CA PRO A 176 -18.67 -4.39 6.84
C PRO A 176 -18.76 -3.73 5.46
N VAL A 177 -17.78 -3.99 4.60
CA VAL A 177 -17.68 -3.41 3.26
C VAL A 177 -18.50 -4.25 2.27
N LEU A 178 -19.35 -3.62 1.47
CA LEU A 178 -20.23 -4.31 0.51
C LEU A 178 -19.48 -5.21 -0.46
N ARG A 179 -18.34 -4.76 -0.96
CA ARG A 179 -17.48 -5.52 -1.87
C ARG A 179 -17.07 -6.88 -1.28
N HIS A 180 -16.65 -6.89 -0.02
CA HIS A 180 -16.28 -8.12 0.68
C HIS A 180 -17.47 -9.06 0.87
N GLN A 181 -18.64 -8.50 1.19
CA GLN A 181 -19.85 -9.31 1.37
C GLN A 181 -20.29 -9.93 0.04
N LEU A 182 -20.28 -9.16 -1.05
CA LEU A 182 -20.57 -9.68 -2.36
C LEU A 182 -19.59 -10.79 -2.76
N ALA A 183 -18.27 -10.57 -2.55
CA ALA A 183 -17.28 -11.59 -2.87
C ALA A 183 -17.50 -12.89 -2.09
N ALA A 184 -17.86 -12.81 -0.82
CA ALA A 184 -18.21 -13.97 -0.01
C ALA A 184 -19.44 -14.73 -0.56
N PHE A 185 -20.50 -14.00 -0.94
CA PHE A 185 -21.68 -14.64 -1.58
C PHE A 185 -21.34 -15.26 -2.93
N ALA A 186 -20.59 -14.53 -3.74
CA ALA A 186 -20.16 -14.99 -5.04
C ALA A 186 -19.36 -16.28 -4.94
N CYS A 187 -18.40 -16.36 -4.00
CA CYS A 187 -17.64 -17.57 -3.73
C CYS A 187 -18.56 -18.76 -3.38
N ARG A 188 -19.52 -18.55 -2.47
CA ARG A 188 -20.47 -19.61 -2.09
C ARG A 188 -21.31 -20.05 -3.29
N ALA A 189 -21.86 -19.10 -4.05
CA ALA A 189 -22.68 -19.38 -5.21
C ALA A 189 -21.91 -20.15 -6.30
N LEU A 190 -20.68 -19.70 -6.62
CA LEU A 190 -19.81 -20.33 -7.61
C LEU A 190 -19.42 -21.77 -7.23
N LEU A 191 -19.28 -22.04 -5.94
CA LEU A 191 -18.97 -23.37 -5.40
C LEU A 191 -20.23 -24.22 -5.18
N GLY A 192 -21.43 -23.74 -5.53
CA GLY A 192 -22.68 -24.46 -5.32
C GLY A 192 -23.04 -24.67 -3.85
N LEU A 193 -22.60 -23.76 -2.96
CA LEU A 193 -23.00 -23.75 -1.56
C LEU A 193 -24.32 -23.03 -1.38
N PRO A 194 -25.18 -23.42 -0.42
CA PRO A 194 -26.45 -22.75 -0.19
C PRO A 194 -26.25 -21.29 0.24
N LEU A 195 -27.18 -20.42 -0.15
CA LEU A 195 -27.23 -19.00 0.23
C LEU A 195 -28.41 -18.68 1.15
N GLU A 196 -29.36 -19.61 1.25
CA GLU A 196 -30.62 -19.41 1.99
C GLU A 196 -30.37 -19.22 3.49
N ASP A 197 -29.35 -19.89 4.03
CA ASP A 197 -28.94 -19.78 5.44
C ASP A 197 -28.36 -18.40 5.78
N LEU A 198 -27.89 -17.65 4.77
CA LEU A 198 -27.28 -16.33 4.93
C LEU A 198 -28.32 -15.20 4.89
N ALA A 199 -29.47 -15.42 4.30
CA ALA A 199 -30.44 -14.35 4.02
C ALA A 199 -30.90 -13.63 5.31
N ALA A 200 -30.99 -14.34 6.43
CA ALA A 200 -31.43 -13.78 7.72
C ALA A 200 -30.48 -12.67 8.22
N ASP A 201 -29.18 -12.83 8.06
CA ASP A 201 -28.16 -11.87 8.53
C ASP A 201 -27.85 -10.81 7.47
N PHE A 202 -27.83 -11.20 6.20
CA PHE A 202 -27.33 -10.35 5.12
C PHE A 202 -28.39 -9.44 4.48
N VAL A 203 -29.66 -9.85 4.42
CA VAL A 203 -30.69 -8.97 3.86
C VAL A 203 -30.88 -7.72 4.73
N PRO A 204 -31.00 -7.80 6.07
CA PRO A 204 -31.05 -6.61 6.90
C PRO A 204 -29.80 -5.73 6.77
N TYR A 205 -28.62 -6.37 6.62
CA TYR A 205 -27.38 -5.63 6.38
C TYR A 205 -27.46 -4.84 5.08
N LEU A 206 -27.79 -5.47 3.96
CA LEU A 206 -27.88 -4.84 2.65
C LEU A 206 -28.91 -3.72 2.62
N GLU A 207 -30.11 -3.96 3.18
CA GLU A 207 -31.16 -2.93 3.27
C GLU A 207 -30.73 -1.73 4.12
N SER A 208 -29.94 -1.94 5.16
CA SER A 208 -29.36 -0.84 5.95
C SER A 208 -28.37 0.02 5.17
N ARG A 209 -27.85 -0.45 4.04
CA ARG A 209 -26.92 0.24 3.13
C ARG A 209 -27.62 0.87 1.93
N ARG A 210 -28.90 0.54 1.70
CA ARG A 210 -29.68 1.01 0.55
C ARG A 210 -30.31 2.37 0.82
N ARG A 211 -30.02 3.34 -0.03
CA ARG A 211 -30.54 4.70 0.05
C ARG A 211 -31.98 4.81 -0.48
N ALA A 212 -32.66 5.91 -0.15
CA ALA A 212 -34.02 6.17 -0.62
C ALA A 212 -34.13 6.25 -2.16
N ASN A 213 -33.07 6.68 -2.83
CA ASN A 213 -32.94 6.68 -4.29
C ASN A 213 -32.55 5.31 -4.89
N GLY A 214 -32.51 4.25 -4.09
CA GLY A 214 -32.17 2.89 -4.50
C GLY A 214 -30.69 2.59 -4.67
N SER A 215 -29.82 3.59 -4.56
CA SER A 215 -28.37 3.39 -4.55
C SER A 215 -27.88 2.75 -3.25
N PHE A 216 -26.65 2.26 -3.22
CA PHE A 216 -26.03 1.65 -2.05
C PHE A 216 -24.75 2.38 -1.63
N ASN A 217 -24.43 2.30 -0.35
CA ASN A 217 -23.14 2.73 0.18
C ASN A 217 -22.65 1.77 1.30
N ASN A 218 -21.38 1.84 1.63
CA ASN A 218 -20.79 1.08 2.74
C ASN A 218 -21.34 1.53 4.10
N THR A 219 -21.63 2.82 4.26
CA THR A 219 -22.19 3.36 5.51
C THR A 219 -23.69 3.04 5.65
N PRO A 220 -24.19 2.80 6.87
CA PRO A 220 -25.62 2.68 7.12
C PRO A 220 -26.39 3.93 6.70
N VAL A 221 -27.65 3.77 6.32
CA VAL A 221 -28.56 4.89 6.01
C VAL A 221 -28.68 5.86 7.20
N ALA A 222 -28.62 5.34 8.43
CA ALA A 222 -28.68 6.15 9.64
C ALA A 222 -27.52 7.16 9.77
N ASP A 223 -26.37 6.86 9.15
CA ASP A 223 -25.19 7.74 9.16
C ASP A 223 -25.25 8.80 8.04
N GLY A 224 -26.31 8.79 7.25
CA GLY A 224 -26.54 9.76 6.18
C GLY A 224 -25.77 9.49 4.91
N GLY A 225 -25.84 10.47 4.02
CA GLY A 225 -25.10 10.50 2.78
C GLY A 225 -25.75 9.81 1.58
N ASP A 226 -25.17 10.00 0.40
CA ASP A 226 -25.65 9.43 -0.86
C ASP A 226 -25.03 8.05 -1.14
N GLY A 227 -25.42 7.43 -2.21
CA GLY A 227 -24.86 6.19 -2.69
C GLY A 227 -23.49 6.37 -3.33
N HIS A 228 -22.88 5.24 -3.69
CA HIS A 228 -21.63 5.17 -4.44
C HIS A 228 -21.79 4.19 -5.59
N VAL A 229 -21.33 4.51 -6.80
CA VAL A 229 -21.54 3.72 -8.01
C VAL A 229 -21.07 2.27 -7.88
N LEU A 230 -19.86 2.04 -7.38
CA LEU A 230 -19.34 0.67 -7.15
C LEU A 230 -20.20 -0.07 -6.11
N ASN A 231 -20.52 0.56 -5.00
CA ASN A 231 -21.36 -0.05 -3.96
C ASN A 231 -22.77 -0.36 -4.48
N THR A 232 -23.28 0.48 -5.39
CA THR A 232 -24.58 0.24 -6.01
C THR A 232 -24.56 -1.00 -6.90
N LEU A 233 -23.52 -1.18 -7.73
CA LEU A 233 -23.36 -2.43 -8.49
C LEU A 233 -23.30 -3.63 -7.54
N TRP A 234 -22.44 -3.60 -6.54
CA TRP A 234 -22.26 -4.73 -5.62
C TRP A 234 -23.49 -5.01 -4.76
N GLY A 235 -24.20 -3.97 -4.34
CA GLY A 235 -25.47 -4.12 -3.62
C GLY A 235 -26.55 -4.78 -4.50
N LEU A 236 -26.70 -4.35 -5.75
CA LEU A 236 -27.61 -4.96 -6.71
C LEU A 236 -27.27 -6.43 -6.98
N GLU A 237 -26.00 -6.75 -7.17
CA GLU A 237 -25.55 -8.12 -7.40
C GLU A 237 -25.80 -9.01 -6.18
N ALA A 238 -25.54 -8.50 -4.97
CA ALA A 238 -25.83 -9.23 -3.74
C ALA A 238 -27.33 -9.49 -3.56
N MET A 239 -28.17 -8.48 -3.85
CA MET A 239 -29.63 -8.64 -3.79
C MET A 239 -30.13 -9.65 -4.82
N ASP A 240 -29.59 -9.64 -6.04
CA ASP A 240 -29.93 -10.63 -7.06
C ASP A 240 -29.59 -12.07 -6.61
N LEU A 241 -28.39 -12.28 -6.06
CA LEU A 241 -27.98 -13.58 -5.51
C LEU A 241 -28.92 -14.08 -4.40
N LEU A 242 -29.38 -13.16 -3.55
CA LEU A 242 -30.33 -13.46 -2.49
C LEU A 242 -31.79 -13.46 -2.97
N ARG A 243 -32.04 -13.33 -4.30
CA ARG A 243 -33.36 -13.28 -4.92
C ARG A 243 -34.30 -12.20 -4.35
N ARG A 244 -33.71 -11.02 -4.04
CA ARG A 244 -34.40 -9.85 -3.49
C ARG A 244 -34.35 -8.63 -4.41
N ALA A 245 -34.03 -8.83 -5.70
CA ALA A 245 -33.97 -7.74 -6.67
C ALA A 245 -35.37 -7.22 -7.05
N GLY A 246 -35.44 -5.96 -7.41
CA GLY A 246 -36.60 -5.36 -8.09
C GLY A 246 -37.20 -4.10 -7.47
N GLU A 247 -36.94 -3.80 -6.20
CA GLU A 247 -37.44 -2.58 -5.57
C GLU A 247 -36.63 -1.35 -6.01
N ARG A 248 -37.29 -0.20 -6.20
CA ARG A 248 -36.70 1.11 -6.52
C ARG A 248 -35.87 1.12 -7.81
N ARG A 249 -36.25 0.33 -8.79
CA ARG A 249 -35.49 0.22 -10.06
C ARG A 249 -35.39 1.57 -10.79
N ALA A 250 -36.50 2.29 -10.90
CA ALA A 250 -36.53 3.56 -11.64
C ALA A 250 -35.65 4.64 -10.96
N GLU A 251 -35.71 4.72 -9.66
CA GLU A 251 -34.93 5.66 -8.84
C GLU A 251 -33.43 5.34 -8.95
N THR A 252 -33.06 4.05 -8.89
CA THR A 252 -31.66 3.62 -9.03
C THR A 252 -31.11 3.93 -10.42
N VAL A 253 -31.90 3.71 -11.47
CA VAL A 253 -31.53 4.06 -12.85
C VAL A 253 -31.32 5.57 -12.97
N ALA A 254 -32.25 6.38 -12.48
CA ALA A 254 -32.14 7.84 -12.53
C ALA A 254 -30.88 8.34 -11.78
N TRP A 255 -30.62 7.77 -10.62
CA TRP A 255 -29.43 8.10 -9.82
C TRP A 255 -28.13 7.71 -10.53
N LEU A 256 -28.04 6.49 -11.09
CA LEU A 256 -26.86 6.06 -11.87
C LEU A 256 -26.64 6.97 -13.09
N GLN A 257 -27.71 7.31 -13.82
CA GLN A 257 -27.62 8.22 -14.97
C GLN A 257 -27.16 9.61 -14.58
N ALA A 258 -27.52 10.09 -13.39
CA ALA A 258 -27.05 11.38 -12.84
C ALA A 258 -25.55 11.37 -12.48
N CYS A 259 -24.93 10.19 -12.28
CA CYS A 259 -23.48 10.06 -12.09
C CYS A 259 -22.66 10.25 -13.37
N GLN A 260 -23.31 10.34 -14.55
CA GLN A 260 -22.62 10.47 -15.83
C GLN A 260 -22.11 11.89 -16.05
N LEU A 261 -20.81 12.02 -16.23
CA LEU A 261 -20.12 13.30 -16.50
C LEU A 261 -20.29 13.78 -17.94
N PRO A 262 -20.08 15.07 -18.22
CA PRO A 262 -20.18 15.65 -19.57
C PRO A 262 -19.36 14.94 -20.64
N ASN A 263 -18.19 14.39 -20.30
CA ASN A 263 -17.32 13.63 -21.19
C ASN A 263 -17.81 12.19 -21.48
N GLY A 264 -18.93 11.77 -20.90
CA GLY A 264 -19.51 10.45 -21.08
C GLY A 264 -19.06 9.41 -20.05
N GLY A 265 -17.96 9.60 -19.33
CA GLY A 265 -17.54 8.77 -18.23
C GLY A 265 -18.45 8.91 -17.01
N PHE A 266 -18.20 8.10 -15.99
CA PHE A 266 -18.98 8.16 -14.75
C PHE A 266 -18.06 8.49 -13.57
N THR A 267 -18.61 9.28 -12.65
CA THR A 267 -18.03 9.56 -11.33
C THR A 267 -18.73 8.71 -10.27
N TRP A 268 -18.25 8.79 -9.05
CA TRP A 268 -18.69 7.94 -7.93
C TRP A 268 -20.08 8.29 -7.38
N GLN A 269 -20.54 9.56 -7.50
CA GLN A 269 -21.89 10.04 -7.13
C GLN A 269 -22.30 11.28 -7.93
N PRO A 270 -23.59 11.68 -7.98
CA PRO A 270 -24.10 12.68 -8.90
C PRO A 270 -23.61 14.12 -8.65
N GLN A 271 -23.22 14.46 -7.45
CA GLN A 271 -22.78 15.82 -7.08
C GLN A 271 -21.50 15.76 -6.29
N PRO A 272 -20.39 15.51 -6.94
CA PRO A 272 -19.14 15.67 -6.25
C PRO A 272 -18.91 17.16 -5.97
N GLU A 273 -18.91 17.56 -4.71
CA GLU A 273 -18.24 18.79 -4.26
C GLU A 273 -16.74 18.68 -4.50
N PHE A 274 -16.31 17.56 -4.96
CA PHE A 274 -15.00 17.14 -5.38
C PHE A 274 -15.00 17.13 -6.90
N ALA A 275 -13.84 17.36 -7.49
CA ALA A 275 -13.70 17.32 -8.94
C ALA A 275 -14.36 16.06 -9.51
N GLY A 276 -15.14 16.26 -10.54
CA GLY A 276 -15.83 15.16 -11.23
C GLY A 276 -14.85 14.27 -11.95
N VAL A 277 -14.15 13.44 -11.19
CA VAL A 277 -13.18 12.49 -11.72
C VAL A 277 -13.92 11.26 -12.22
N ASP A 278 -13.72 10.97 -13.50
CA ASP A 278 -14.14 9.73 -14.12
C ASP A 278 -13.08 8.64 -13.94
N SER A 279 -13.50 7.40 -13.96
CA SER A 279 -12.59 6.27 -14.04
C SER A 279 -13.18 5.12 -14.82
N ALA A 280 -12.31 4.25 -15.36
CA ALA A 280 -12.73 3.00 -16.00
C ALA A 280 -13.57 2.13 -15.05
N ALA A 281 -13.20 2.09 -13.76
CA ALA A 281 -13.93 1.33 -12.75
C ALA A 281 -15.34 1.87 -12.49
N TYR A 282 -15.49 3.18 -12.33
CA TYR A 282 -16.81 3.80 -12.11
C TYR A 282 -17.70 3.69 -13.35
N THR A 283 -17.12 3.90 -14.54
CA THR A 283 -17.84 3.77 -15.82
C THR A 283 -18.29 2.34 -16.02
N TRP A 284 -17.41 1.36 -15.79
CA TRP A 284 -17.76 -0.06 -15.85
C TRP A 284 -18.90 -0.39 -14.86
N ALA A 285 -18.77 0.02 -13.61
CA ALA A 285 -19.76 -0.30 -12.60
C ALA A 285 -21.13 0.30 -12.90
N ALA A 286 -21.18 1.56 -13.36
CA ALA A 286 -22.42 2.20 -13.78
C ALA A 286 -23.07 1.49 -14.98
N VAL A 287 -22.28 1.17 -16.02
CA VAL A 287 -22.76 0.45 -17.21
C VAL A 287 -23.31 -0.93 -16.83
N MET A 288 -22.57 -1.68 -16.00
CA MET A 288 -23.00 -3.02 -15.55
C MET A 288 -24.26 -2.96 -14.68
N ALA A 289 -24.36 -1.98 -13.77
CA ALA A 289 -25.54 -1.77 -12.94
C ALA A 289 -26.76 -1.36 -13.77
N LEU A 290 -26.60 -0.39 -14.69
CA LEU A 290 -27.69 0.02 -15.59
C LEU A 290 -28.18 -1.14 -16.44
N ARG A 291 -27.27 -1.90 -17.05
CA ARG A 291 -27.63 -3.07 -17.84
C ARG A 291 -28.39 -4.11 -17.03
N ARG A 292 -27.97 -4.39 -15.80
CA ARG A 292 -28.66 -5.28 -14.86
C ARG A 292 -30.11 -4.81 -14.61
N LEU A 293 -30.29 -3.51 -14.53
CA LEU A 293 -31.59 -2.88 -14.40
C LEU A 293 -32.34 -2.74 -15.76
N GLY A 294 -31.79 -3.26 -16.86
CA GLY A 294 -32.39 -3.15 -18.22
C GLY A 294 -32.48 -1.72 -18.73
N ALA A 295 -31.47 -0.90 -18.38
CA ALA A 295 -31.32 0.50 -18.77
C ALA A 295 -29.96 0.75 -19.41
N GLU A 296 -29.76 1.94 -19.98
CA GLU A 296 -28.52 2.38 -20.60
C GLU A 296 -28.05 3.72 -20.00
N PRO A 297 -26.76 4.09 -20.20
CA PRO A 297 -26.28 5.43 -19.91
C PRO A 297 -27.18 6.49 -20.58
N ALA A 298 -27.41 7.61 -19.90
CA ALA A 298 -28.20 8.72 -20.46
C ALA A 298 -27.60 9.25 -21.76
N ARG A 299 -26.27 9.24 -21.87
CA ARG A 299 -25.50 9.62 -23.05
C ARG A 299 -24.62 8.44 -23.49
N ARG A 300 -25.26 7.43 -24.09
CA ARG A 300 -24.61 6.17 -24.47
C ARG A 300 -23.42 6.38 -25.41
N ASP A 301 -23.60 7.20 -26.45
CA ASP A 301 -22.54 7.42 -27.45
C ASP A 301 -21.33 8.15 -26.82
N ALA A 302 -21.56 9.16 -25.99
CA ALA A 302 -20.48 9.81 -25.22
C ALA A 302 -19.77 8.83 -24.28
N CYS A 303 -20.51 7.87 -23.69
CA CYS A 303 -19.89 6.83 -22.87
C CYS A 303 -18.98 5.91 -23.71
N LEU A 304 -19.38 5.56 -24.91
CA LEU A 304 -18.55 4.80 -25.85
C LEU A 304 -17.29 5.57 -26.25
N GLU A 305 -17.43 6.85 -26.60
CA GLU A 305 -16.30 7.72 -26.93
C GLU A 305 -15.34 7.87 -25.74
N HIS A 306 -15.87 8.04 -24.54
CA HIS A 306 -15.05 8.08 -23.32
C HIS A 306 -14.24 6.78 -23.15
N LEU A 307 -14.89 5.61 -23.19
CA LEU A 307 -14.20 4.32 -23.06
C LEU A 307 -13.11 4.12 -24.13
N GLN A 308 -13.37 4.53 -25.38
CA GLN A 308 -12.42 4.49 -26.48
C GLN A 308 -11.21 5.41 -26.20
N SER A 309 -11.43 6.58 -25.60
CA SER A 309 -10.37 7.53 -25.26
C SER A 309 -9.39 7.03 -24.21
N LEU A 310 -9.75 5.98 -23.46
CA LEU A 310 -8.88 5.31 -22.50
C LEU A 310 -7.93 4.30 -23.15
N TRP A 311 -8.14 3.94 -24.44
CA TRP A 311 -7.33 2.96 -25.15
C TRP A 311 -6.00 3.55 -25.59
N ASN A 312 -4.92 2.93 -25.14
CA ASN A 312 -3.56 3.38 -25.36
C ASN A 312 -2.87 2.65 -26.53
N GLU A 313 -1.83 3.25 -27.07
CA GLU A 313 -1.04 2.73 -28.20
C GLU A 313 -0.42 1.34 -27.93
N ASP A 314 -0.09 1.04 -26.66
CA ASP A 314 0.41 -0.28 -26.25
C ASP A 314 -0.65 -1.39 -26.33
N GLY A 315 -1.90 -1.05 -26.57
CA GLY A 315 -3.03 -1.96 -26.68
C GLY A 315 -3.86 -2.12 -25.40
N GLY A 316 -3.41 -1.64 -24.26
CA GLY A 316 -4.15 -1.63 -23.00
C GLY A 316 -5.01 -0.37 -22.83
N PHE A 317 -5.75 -0.32 -21.73
CA PHE A 317 -6.56 0.84 -21.34
C PHE A 317 -6.04 1.44 -20.02
N GLY A 318 -6.07 2.77 -19.93
CA GLY A 318 -5.83 3.51 -18.70
C GLY A 318 -7.07 3.62 -17.81
N ASP A 319 -6.87 3.92 -16.54
CA ASP A 319 -8.01 4.11 -15.60
C ASP A 319 -8.78 5.41 -15.91
N SER A 320 -8.10 6.46 -16.32
CA SER A 320 -8.67 7.72 -16.79
C SER A 320 -7.93 8.20 -18.04
N HIS A 321 -8.46 9.22 -18.70
CA HIS A 321 -7.79 9.81 -19.87
C HIS A 321 -6.37 10.27 -19.50
N GLY A 322 -5.39 9.85 -20.26
CA GLY A 322 -3.98 10.19 -20.00
C GLY A 322 -3.24 9.19 -19.10
N CYS A 323 -3.91 8.29 -18.41
CA CYS A 323 -3.27 7.29 -17.57
C CYS A 323 -2.58 6.17 -18.38
N PRO A 324 -1.50 5.60 -17.86
CA PRO A 324 -0.90 4.38 -18.39
C PRO A 324 -1.88 3.22 -18.39
N SER A 325 -1.66 2.27 -19.27
CA SER A 325 -2.44 1.02 -19.29
C SER A 325 -2.22 0.20 -18.02
N ASN A 326 -3.28 -0.43 -17.55
CA ASN A 326 -3.17 -1.46 -16.54
C ASN A 326 -4.19 -2.59 -16.81
N PRO A 327 -3.95 -3.83 -16.33
CA PRO A 327 -4.81 -4.97 -16.67
C PRO A 327 -6.22 -4.86 -16.13
N MET A 328 -6.44 -4.17 -14.99
CA MET A 328 -7.76 -3.95 -14.42
C MET A 328 -8.57 -2.97 -15.26
N ALA A 329 -8.02 -1.80 -15.57
CA ALA A 329 -8.66 -0.81 -16.41
C ALA A 329 -8.97 -1.39 -17.80
N THR A 330 -8.04 -2.19 -18.35
CA THR A 330 -8.26 -2.90 -19.62
C THR A 330 -9.47 -3.84 -19.54
N ARG A 331 -9.58 -4.61 -18.45
CA ARG A 331 -10.76 -5.45 -18.21
C ARG A 331 -12.04 -4.62 -18.12
N TYR A 332 -12.05 -3.58 -17.26
CA TYR A 332 -13.24 -2.76 -17.05
C TYR A 332 -13.71 -2.08 -18.34
N ALA A 333 -12.80 -1.51 -19.11
CA ALA A 333 -13.15 -0.89 -20.38
C ALA A 333 -13.69 -1.90 -21.39
N LEU A 334 -13.06 -3.08 -21.53
CA LEU A 334 -13.52 -4.12 -22.44
C LEU A 334 -14.89 -4.68 -22.06
N GLU A 335 -15.13 -4.97 -20.78
CA GLU A 335 -16.43 -5.46 -20.30
C GLU A 335 -17.52 -4.39 -20.50
N ALA A 336 -17.22 -3.09 -20.23
CA ALA A 336 -18.17 -2.00 -20.47
C ALA A 336 -18.46 -1.80 -21.97
N LEU A 337 -17.43 -1.81 -22.82
CA LEU A 337 -17.59 -1.75 -24.28
C LEU A 337 -18.42 -2.93 -24.81
N GLN A 338 -18.16 -4.15 -24.32
CA GLN A 338 -18.96 -5.33 -24.66
C GLN A 338 -20.41 -5.16 -24.23
N ALA A 339 -20.64 -4.68 -23.01
CA ALA A 339 -21.96 -4.45 -22.45
C ALA A 339 -22.78 -3.45 -23.26
N LEU A 340 -22.12 -2.45 -23.83
CA LEU A 340 -22.71 -1.42 -24.70
C LEU A 340 -22.74 -1.83 -26.19
N GLY A 341 -22.24 -3.02 -26.57
CA GLY A 341 -22.13 -3.42 -27.96
C GLY A 341 -21.09 -2.62 -28.78
N GLY A 342 -20.14 -1.97 -28.08
CA GLY A 342 -19.18 -1.02 -28.66
C GLY A 342 -17.83 -1.59 -29.04
N LEU A 343 -17.55 -2.88 -28.85
CA LEU A 343 -16.22 -3.45 -29.17
C LEU A 343 -15.80 -3.24 -30.63
N ALA A 344 -16.75 -3.35 -31.58
CA ALA A 344 -16.47 -3.18 -33.00
C ALA A 344 -16.01 -1.77 -33.36
N SER A 345 -16.36 -0.75 -32.57
CA SER A 345 -15.97 0.64 -32.81
C SER A 345 -14.45 0.89 -32.63
N LEU A 346 -13.76 -0.01 -31.93
CA LEU A 346 -12.29 0.02 -31.82
C LEU A 346 -11.59 -0.20 -33.19
N ASN A 347 -12.27 -0.72 -34.21
CA ASN A 347 -11.72 -0.82 -35.56
C ASN A 347 -11.50 0.56 -36.22
N SER A 348 -12.35 1.51 -35.89
CA SER A 348 -12.33 2.87 -36.49
C SER A 348 -11.75 3.92 -35.55
N HIS A 349 -11.52 3.57 -34.27
CA HIS A 349 -10.95 4.49 -33.29
C HIS A 349 -9.46 4.18 -33.12
N PRO A 350 -8.56 5.12 -33.46
CA PRO A 350 -7.12 4.91 -33.24
C PRO A 350 -6.83 4.92 -31.73
N PRO A 351 -5.95 4.05 -31.25
CA PRO A 351 -5.51 4.12 -29.87
C PRO A 351 -4.74 5.43 -29.63
N ARG A 352 -4.83 5.93 -28.41
CA ARG A 352 -4.15 7.15 -28.02
C ARG A 352 -2.65 6.97 -28.09
N PRO A 353 -1.90 7.85 -28.78
CA PRO A 353 -0.45 7.77 -28.82
C PRO A 353 0.12 7.94 -27.39
N ARG A 354 1.15 7.18 -27.11
CA ARG A 354 1.88 7.33 -25.85
C ARG A 354 2.48 8.73 -25.80
N PRO A 355 2.24 9.53 -24.75
CA PRO A 355 2.94 10.80 -24.61
C PRO A 355 4.44 10.55 -24.70
N PRO A 356 5.20 11.40 -25.39
CA PRO A 356 6.65 11.28 -25.38
C PRO A 356 7.11 11.37 -23.92
N VAL A 357 7.78 10.32 -23.47
CA VAL A 357 8.35 10.29 -22.13
C VAL A 357 9.50 11.29 -22.12
N PRO A 358 9.46 12.37 -21.31
CA PRO A 358 10.59 13.28 -21.23
C PRO A 358 11.84 12.50 -20.81
N ALA A 359 12.91 12.63 -21.57
CA ALA A 359 14.19 12.08 -21.19
C ALA A 359 14.59 12.68 -19.83
N LEU A 360 15.01 11.81 -18.91
CA LEU A 360 15.53 12.29 -17.63
C LEU A 360 16.81 13.11 -17.85
N PRO A 361 16.97 14.26 -17.21
CA PRO A 361 18.20 15.03 -17.28
C PRO A 361 19.42 14.16 -16.95
N PRO A 362 20.48 14.21 -17.76
CA PRO A 362 21.67 13.35 -17.55
C PRO A 362 22.47 13.70 -16.29
N THR A 363 22.22 14.86 -15.71
CA THR A 363 22.84 15.35 -14.47
C THR A 363 22.26 14.72 -13.21
N LEU A 364 21.11 14.05 -13.33
CA LEU A 364 20.44 13.44 -12.18
C LEU A 364 21.24 12.25 -11.63
N LYS A 365 21.26 12.20 -10.31
CA LYS A 365 21.83 11.09 -9.53
C LYS A 365 20.76 10.51 -8.62
N VAL A 366 20.96 9.27 -8.20
CA VAL A 366 20.06 8.58 -7.26
C VAL A 366 20.52 8.88 -5.84
N TYR A 367 19.60 9.39 -5.04
CA TYR A 367 19.80 9.63 -3.61
C TYR A 367 18.74 8.89 -2.81
N THR A 368 18.99 8.73 -1.51
CA THR A 368 18.11 8.01 -0.59
C THR A 368 17.57 8.96 0.48
N ILE A 369 16.31 8.81 0.79
CA ILE A 369 15.66 9.52 1.87
C ILE A 369 14.95 8.53 2.79
N GLN A 370 15.10 8.76 4.09
CA GLN A 370 14.26 8.17 5.11
C GLN A 370 13.24 9.21 5.53
N ILE A 371 11.96 8.93 5.31
CA ILE A 371 10.92 9.92 5.50
C ILE A 371 10.38 9.88 6.92
N GLU A 372 10.25 8.71 7.52
CA GLU A 372 9.54 8.54 8.78
C GLU A 372 10.36 7.74 9.79
N ALA A 373 11.11 8.44 10.62
CA ALA A 373 11.82 7.85 11.74
C ALA A 373 11.19 8.32 13.06
N HIS A 374 10.38 7.45 13.66
CA HIS A 374 9.92 7.64 15.03
C HIS A 374 11.03 7.31 16.04
N GLY A 375 10.89 7.82 17.25
CA GLY A 375 11.79 7.46 18.33
C GLY A 375 13.24 7.73 17.96
N GLN A 376 13.64 8.96 18.10
CA GLN A 376 14.89 9.43 17.55
C GLN A 376 16.14 8.90 18.25
N GLY A 377 15.99 8.28 19.41
CA GLY A 377 17.09 7.72 20.16
C GLY A 377 18.27 8.68 20.27
N SER A 378 19.45 8.14 20.20
CA SER A 378 20.69 8.89 20.23
C SER A 378 21.02 9.53 18.87
N PRO A 379 21.36 10.82 18.81
CA PRO A 379 21.86 11.43 17.58
C PRO A 379 23.07 10.70 16.98
N ALA A 380 23.94 10.14 17.81
CA ALA A 380 25.11 9.39 17.36
C ALA A 380 24.72 8.09 16.65
N GLU A 381 23.74 7.37 17.18
CA GLU A 381 23.23 6.15 16.53
C GLU A 381 22.54 6.46 15.22
N ALA A 382 21.77 7.54 15.16
CA ALA A 382 21.13 7.96 13.91
C ALA A 382 22.16 8.29 12.82
N VAL A 383 23.24 8.99 13.16
CA VAL A 383 24.34 9.29 12.24
C VAL A 383 25.07 8.01 11.82
N ASP A 384 25.30 7.10 12.75
CA ASP A 384 25.92 5.82 12.45
C ASP A 384 25.09 4.98 11.48
N LEU A 385 23.78 4.95 11.72
CA LEU A 385 22.83 4.26 10.84
C LEU A 385 22.73 4.94 9.46
N ALA A 386 22.68 6.26 9.41
CA ALA A 386 22.68 7.02 8.16
C ALA A 386 23.93 6.72 7.31
N ARG A 387 25.10 6.62 7.94
CA ARG A 387 26.35 6.21 7.29
C ARG A 387 26.24 4.79 6.76
N ALA A 388 25.84 3.84 7.61
CA ALA A 388 25.77 2.42 7.27
C ALA A 388 24.81 2.13 6.11
N LEU A 389 23.71 2.88 6.04
CA LEU A 389 22.65 2.69 5.05
C LEU A 389 22.70 3.72 3.91
N ARG A 390 23.71 4.57 3.84
CA ARG A 390 23.82 5.64 2.83
C ARG A 390 22.59 6.53 2.74
N ILE A 391 22.04 6.92 3.89
CA ILE A 391 20.92 7.84 3.93
C ILE A 391 21.44 9.26 3.71
N HIS A 392 20.93 9.94 2.69
CA HIS A 392 21.31 11.30 2.36
C HIS A 392 20.43 12.33 3.05
N LEU A 393 19.13 12.05 3.14
CA LEU A 393 18.17 12.89 3.85
C LEU A 393 17.48 12.04 4.93
N TRP A 394 17.50 12.55 6.16
CA TRP A 394 16.92 11.87 7.31
C TRP A 394 15.79 12.71 7.90
N GLY A 395 14.57 12.26 7.72
CA GLY A 395 13.38 12.84 8.32
C GLY A 395 13.09 12.26 9.69
N ALA A 396 13.29 13.06 10.70
CA ALA A 396 13.06 12.67 12.09
C ALA A 396 11.68 13.16 12.55
N LYS A 397 10.78 12.23 12.83
CA LYS A 397 9.42 12.50 13.30
C LYS A 397 9.44 13.05 14.72
N ASN A 398 8.78 14.18 14.93
CA ASN A 398 8.68 14.85 16.23
C ASN A 398 10.05 15.19 16.88
N ALA A 399 11.08 15.39 16.06
CA ALA A 399 12.41 15.69 16.58
C ALA A 399 12.47 17.06 17.23
N ARG A 400 13.17 17.12 18.35
CA ARG A 400 13.51 18.39 18.98
C ARG A 400 14.61 19.11 18.15
N PRO A 401 14.55 20.44 18.02
CA PRO A 401 15.57 21.19 17.28
C PRO A 401 17.01 20.95 17.76
N ASP A 402 17.21 20.80 19.07
CA ASP A 402 18.52 20.53 19.66
C ASP A 402 19.05 19.12 19.33
N TRP A 403 18.16 18.12 19.21
CA TRP A 403 18.51 16.78 18.73
C TRP A 403 19.00 16.84 17.27
N LEU A 404 18.27 17.54 16.41
CA LEU A 404 18.63 17.71 14.99
C LEU A 404 19.98 18.41 14.84
N ALA A 405 20.18 19.51 15.57
CA ALA A 405 21.44 20.25 15.56
C ALA A 405 22.61 19.36 16.02
N ARG A 406 22.38 18.52 17.03
CA ARG A 406 23.39 17.58 17.51
C ARG A 406 23.70 16.48 16.50
N ALA A 407 22.67 15.87 15.89
CA ALA A 407 22.85 14.87 14.85
C ALA A 407 23.63 15.45 13.65
N GLN A 408 23.25 16.63 13.18
CA GLN A 408 23.96 17.29 12.08
C GLN A 408 25.42 17.60 12.45
N SER A 409 25.67 18.12 13.64
CA SER A 409 27.04 18.39 14.11
C SER A 409 27.89 17.12 14.17
N ILE A 410 27.33 15.98 14.56
CA ILE A 410 28.06 14.71 14.57
C ILE A 410 28.34 14.27 13.14
N ALA A 411 27.33 14.34 12.26
CA ALA A 411 27.47 13.97 10.84
C ALA A 411 28.57 14.78 10.14
N ASP A 412 28.57 16.09 10.34
CA ASP A 412 29.59 16.99 9.76
C ASP A 412 30.99 16.66 10.25
N ARG A 413 31.18 16.46 11.57
CA ARG A 413 32.49 16.08 12.13
C ARG A 413 33.00 14.73 11.64
N GLN A 414 32.08 13.80 11.37
CA GLN A 414 32.41 12.46 10.92
C GLN A 414 32.39 12.32 9.38
N ASN A 415 32.21 13.41 8.64
CA ASN A 415 32.10 13.44 7.19
C ASN A 415 31.01 12.48 6.66
N VAL A 416 29.89 12.37 7.37
CA VAL A 416 28.72 11.62 6.91
C VAL A 416 27.86 12.57 6.07
N PRO A 417 27.58 12.25 4.79
CA PRO A 417 26.87 13.15 3.88
C PRO A 417 25.35 13.16 4.11
N ALA A 418 24.92 12.98 5.36
CA ALA A 418 23.51 12.98 5.73
C ALA A 418 23.06 14.37 6.21
N ARG A 419 21.83 14.75 5.88
CA ARG A 419 21.14 15.93 6.38
C ARG A 419 19.96 15.51 7.22
N PHE A 420 19.87 16.04 8.44
CA PHE A 420 18.82 15.76 9.41
C PHE A 420 17.85 16.94 9.48
N PHE A 421 16.56 16.65 9.38
CA PHE A 421 15.54 17.69 9.41
C PHE A 421 14.25 17.16 10.05
N ILE A 422 13.39 18.06 10.51
CA ILE A 422 12.05 17.70 10.96
C ILE A 422 11.28 17.36 9.70
N ALA A 423 10.95 16.11 9.54
CA ALA A 423 10.33 15.71 8.30
C ALA A 423 8.96 15.14 8.48
N ASN A 424 8.65 14.60 9.63
CA ASN A 424 7.41 13.87 9.77
C ASN A 424 6.76 14.18 11.11
N GLU A 425 5.63 14.86 11.04
CA GLU A 425 4.61 14.77 12.06
C GLU A 425 3.48 13.92 11.51
N GLU A 426 3.04 12.94 12.24
CA GLU A 426 1.75 12.32 12.03
C GLU A 426 0.68 13.39 12.16
N TYR A 427 -0.04 13.59 11.08
CA TYR A 427 -1.13 14.51 11.07
C TYR A 427 -2.44 13.73 11.03
N GLY A 428 -3.11 13.68 12.16
CA GLY A 428 -4.42 13.05 12.26
C GLY A 428 -5.55 14.05 12.12
N ALA A 429 -6.57 13.69 11.36
CA ALA A 429 -7.83 14.42 11.30
C ALA A 429 -8.99 13.46 11.10
N TRP A 430 -10.17 13.82 11.63
CA TRP A 430 -11.41 13.21 11.22
C TRP A 430 -11.96 14.02 10.05
N ILE A 431 -12.11 13.39 8.90
CA ILE A 431 -12.60 14.05 7.69
C ILE A 431 -13.99 13.52 7.40
N ASP A 432 -14.96 14.44 7.35
CA ASP A 432 -16.32 14.13 6.94
C ASP A 432 -16.44 14.24 5.43
N VAL A 433 -16.83 13.13 4.83
CA VAL A 433 -17.06 13.05 3.39
C VAL A 433 -18.55 12.84 3.17
N PRO A 434 -19.23 13.82 2.58
CA PRO A 434 -20.66 13.69 2.32
C PRO A 434 -20.96 12.41 1.55
N GLY A 435 -21.83 11.58 2.11
CA GLY A 435 -22.22 10.32 1.51
C GLY A 435 -21.36 9.11 1.82
N LEU A 436 -20.17 9.30 2.35
CA LEU A 436 -19.25 8.20 2.67
C LEU A 436 -18.97 8.09 4.17
N GLY A 437 -19.37 9.10 4.94
CA GLY A 437 -19.20 9.14 6.38
C GLY A 437 -17.88 9.78 6.81
N THR A 438 -17.59 9.63 8.09
CA THR A 438 -16.42 10.23 8.72
C THR A 438 -15.24 9.25 8.64
N TYR A 439 -14.12 9.72 8.15
CA TYR A 439 -12.90 8.95 7.99
C TYR A 439 -11.80 9.47 8.91
N SER A 440 -11.19 8.58 9.68
CA SER A 440 -9.96 8.91 10.40
C SER A 440 -8.79 8.88 9.44
N HIS A 441 -8.15 10.03 9.30
CA HIS A 441 -7.09 10.26 8.37
C HIS A 441 -5.78 10.47 9.11
N ILE A 442 -4.79 9.68 8.78
CA ILE A 442 -3.41 9.86 9.24
C ILE A 442 -2.51 10.01 8.03
N SER A 443 -1.71 11.05 8.04
CA SER A 443 -0.76 11.35 6.98
C SER A 443 0.54 11.82 7.56
N ASP A 444 1.61 11.59 6.81
CA ASP A 444 2.91 12.12 7.14
C ASP A 444 3.13 13.47 6.49
N VAL A 445 3.53 14.41 7.31
CA VAL A 445 3.90 15.74 6.88
C VAL A 445 5.40 15.80 6.71
N VAL A 446 5.85 16.20 5.53
CA VAL A 446 7.25 16.43 5.20
C VAL A 446 7.47 17.91 5.01
N ALA A 447 8.30 18.55 5.83
CA ALA A 447 8.52 19.99 5.78
C ALA A 447 9.97 20.40 5.91
N PRO A 448 10.31 21.58 5.38
CA PRO A 448 11.64 22.14 5.53
C PRO A 448 11.93 22.48 7.00
N PRO A 449 13.22 22.53 7.38
CA PRO A 449 13.62 22.94 8.71
C PRO A 449 12.99 24.27 9.12
N GLY A 450 12.46 24.33 10.35
CA GLY A 450 11.86 25.54 10.92
C GLY A 450 10.39 25.80 10.54
N VAL A 451 9.79 24.97 9.68
CA VAL A 451 8.35 25.03 9.43
C VAL A 451 7.63 24.20 10.47
N GLY A 452 6.86 24.89 11.32
CA GLY A 452 5.97 24.24 12.28
C GLY A 452 4.66 23.84 11.63
N PHE A 453 4.19 22.67 12.04
CA PHE A 453 2.90 22.17 11.60
C PHE A 453 1.84 22.58 12.59
N GLY A 454 1.00 23.15 12.71
CA GLY A 454 0.00 23.39 13.76
C GLY A 454 -0.45 22.07 14.41
N PRO A 455 -1.25 22.14 15.45
CA PRO A 455 -1.70 20.97 16.18
C PRO A 455 -2.48 20.04 15.24
N SER A 456 -2.31 18.74 15.44
CA SER A 456 -3.15 17.72 14.84
C SER A 456 -4.63 18.07 15.04
N LEU A 457 -5.44 17.87 14.01
CA LEU A 457 -6.90 18.03 14.09
C LEU A 457 -7.60 16.75 14.59
N ALA A 458 -6.87 15.82 15.19
CA ALA A 458 -7.45 14.64 15.83
C ALA A 458 -8.29 15.05 17.05
N GLY A 459 -9.34 15.79 16.82
CA GLY A 459 -10.38 16.13 17.78
C GLY A 459 -11.64 15.29 17.56
N PRO A 460 -12.63 15.36 18.46
CA PRO A 460 -13.87 14.63 18.29
C PRO A 460 -14.73 15.14 17.12
N GLU A 461 -14.42 16.31 16.58
CA GLU A 461 -15.17 16.91 15.48
C GLU A 461 -14.53 16.57 14.14
N ALA A 462 -15.36 16.11 13.21
CA ALA A 462 -14.96 15.90 11.83
C ALA A 462 -14.95 17.25 11.08
N ILE A 463 -13.98 17.39 10.21
CA ILE A 463 -13.86 18.54 9.31
C ILE A 463 -14.17 18.10 7.86
N ALA A 464 -14.92 18.88 7.12
CA ALA A 464 -15.17 18.59 5.71
C ALA A 464 -13.87 18.67 4.89
N TRP A 465 -13.70 17.78 3.89
CA TRP A 465 -12.50 17.71 3.07
C TRP A 465 -12.10 19.05 2.41
N PRO A 466 -12.99 19.80 1.76
CA PRO A 466 -12.64 21.10 1.17
C PRO A 466 -12.11 22.09 2.21
N GLU A 467 -12.62 22.04 3.43
CA GLU A 467 -12.16 22.88 4.53
C GLU A 467 -10.80 22.43 5.06
N PHE A 468 -10.58 21.11 5.18
CA PHE A 468 -9.27 20.55 5.52
C PHE A 468 -8.20 20.97 4.51
N ARG A 469 -8.49 20.84 3.21
CA ARG A 469 -7.59 21.30 2.14
C ARG A 469 -7.27 22.79 2.29
N ARG A 470 -8.29 23.63 2.41
CA ARG A 470 -8.11 25.07 2.53
C ARG A 470 -7.36 25.51 3.79
N ARG A 471 -7.67 24.92 4.94
CA ARG A 471 -7.10 25.34 6.23
C ARG A 471 -5.75 24.73 6.54
N ARG A 472 -5.45 23.57 6.00
CA ARG A 472 -4.27 22.79 6.38
C ARG A 472 -3.33 22.49 5.22
N LEU A 473 -3.83 21.91 4.13
CA LEU A 473 -2.97 21.54 3.02
C LEU A 473 -2.40 22.76 2.31
N GLY A 474 -3.21 23.73 1.98
CA GLY A 474 -2.77 24.95 1.31
C GLY A 474 -1.71 25.73 2.08
N PRO A 475 -1.91 26.08 3.36
CA PRO A 475 -0.88 26.72 4.18
C PRO A 475 0.40 25.92 4.34
N LEU A 476 0.29 24.58 4.51
CA LEU A 476 1.45 23.68 4.58
C LEU A 476 2.27 23.73 3.29
N GLU A 477 1.58 23.62 2.16
CA GLU A 477 2.21 23.64 0.82
C GLU A 477 2.87 24.99 0.55
N ALA A 478 2.21 26.10 0.89
CA ALA A 478 2.76 27.45 0.79
C ALA A 478 4.01 27.65 1.66
N ALA A 479 4.09 26.97 2.80
CA ALA A 479 5.27 26.96 3.65
C ALA A 479 6.38 26.00 3.15
N GLY A 480 6.19 25.33 2.02
CA GLY A 480 7.14 24.39 1.44
C GLY A 480 7.03 22.97 1.96
N GLY A 481 6.06 22.69 2.83
CA GLY A 481 5.75 21.33 3.28
C GLY A 481 4.94 20.54 2.26
N ARG A 482 4.85 19.24 2.47
CA ARG A 482 4.04 18.32 1.66
C ARG A 482 3.38 17.30 2.56
N LEU A 483 2.22 16.82 2.15
CA LEU A 483 1.50 15.77 2.84
C LEU A 483 1.61 14.48 2.03
N ILE A 484 1.96 13.39 2.69
CA ILE A 484 2.06 12.07 2.08
C ILE A 484 0.94 11.19 2.62
N TRP A 485 0.19 10.55 1.73
CA TRP A 485 -0.81 9.57 2.11
C TRP A 485 -0.14 8.31 2.66
N GLN A 486 -0.38 8.01 3.92
CA GLN A 486 0.32 6.96 4.62
C GLN A 486 -0.20 5.57 4.27
N PHE A 487 -1.47 5.34 4.52
CA PHE A 487 -2.14 4.11 4.13
C PHE A 487 -3.65 4.31 4.12
N GLY A 488 -4.30 3.50 3.38
CA GLY A 488 -5.73 3.60 3.29
C GLY A 488 -6.21 2.78 2.12
N GLU A 489 -6.61 1.57 2.38
CA GLU A 489 -7.19 0.72 1.37
C GLU A 489 -8.70 0.79 1.32
N ASN A 490 -9.33 1.73 1.99
CA ASN A 490 -10.68 2.08 1.65
C ASN A 490 -10.63 2.82 0.31
N GLU A 491 -10.54 2.03 -0.76
CA GLU A 491 -10.31 2.50 -2.12
C GLU A 491 -11.28 3.61 -2.54
N GLU A 492 -12.49 3.58 -2.02
CA GLU A 492 -13.52 4.55 -2.38
C GLU A 492 -13.27 5.94 -1.81
N LEU A 493 -12.97 6.02 -0.50
CA LEU A 493 -12.68 7.30 0.17
C LEU A 493 -11.32 7.85 -0.21
N VAL A 494 -10.33 6.97 -0.27
CA VAL A 494 -8.94 7.36 -0.56
C VAL A 494 -8.80 7.88 -1.97
N ARG A 495 -9.45 7.25 -2.93
CA ARG A 495 -9.47 7.72 -4.32
C ARG A 495 -9.97 9.15 -4.41
N LEU A 496 -11.03 9.46 -3.70
CA LEU A 496 -11.58 10.80 -3.67
C LEU A 496 -10.55 11.86 -3.26
N PHE A 497 -9.87 11.64 -2.12
CA PHE A 497 -8.87 12.58 -1.62
C PHE A 497 -7.66 12.70 -2.55
N LEU A 498 -7.21 11.60 -3.13
CA LEU A 498 -6.08 11.59 -4.04
C LEU A 498 -6.43 12.20 -5.39
N ASP A 499 -7.59 11.90 -5.94
CA ASP A 499 -8.06 12.46 -7.19
C ASP A 499 -8.25 13.99 -7.08
N ASP A 500 -8.87 14.45 -6.00
CA ASP A 500 -8.99 15.88 -5.71
C ASP A 500 -7.61 16.55 -5.54
N SER A 501 -6.67 15.85 -4.88
CA SER A 501 -5.32 16.36 -4.67
C SER A 501 -4.50 16.47 -5.97
N ILE A 502 -4.71 15.57 -6.91
CA ILE A 502 -4.06 15.60 -8.22
C ILE A 502 -4.52 16.86 -9.01
N GLU A 503 -5.79 17.22 -8.89
CA GLU A 503 -6.35 18.38 -9.61
C GLU A 503 -6.12 19.71 -8.90
N HIS A 504 -6.18 19.73 -7.58
CA HIS A 504 -6.22 20.97 -6.81
C HIS A 504 -5.05 21.16 -5.84
N GLY A 505 -4.10 20.24 -5.81
CA GLY A 505 -3.04 20.19 -4.79
C GLY A 505 -3.52 19.55 -3.48
N GLY A 506 -2.59 19.07 -2.69
CA GLY A 506 -2.86 18.39 -1.42
C GLY A 506 -1.83 17.32 -1.12
N TYR A 507 -2.17 16.05 -1.38
CA TYR A 507 -1.21 14.97 -1.25
C TYR A 507 -0.17 15.02 -2.36
N ALA A 508 1.11 15.01 -1.99
CA ALA A 508 2.22 15.04 -2.92
C ALA A 508 2.73 13.64 -3.30
N ALA A 509 2.39 12.63 -2.52
CA ALA A 509 2.78 11.26 -2.75
C ALA A 509 1.88 10.28 -1.99
N ILE A 510 1.91 9.01 -2.38
CA ILE A 510 1.31 7.91 -1.65
C ILE A 510 2.36 6.92 -1.20
N SER A 511 2.18 6.36 -0.01
CA SER A 511 3.05 5.31 0.51
C SER A 511 2.77 3.99 -0.18
N THR A 512 3.84 3.35 -0.67
CA THR A 512 3.79 2.00 -1.21
C THR A 512 4.10 0.97 -0.14
N TYR A 513 5.05 1.30 0.73
CA TYR A 513 5.51 0.45 1.84
C TYR A 513 5.45 1.22 3.14
N HIS A 514 5.02 0.52 4.18
CA HIS A 514 4.92 1.06 5.51
C HIS A 514 5.19 -0.03 6.56
N PHE A 515 5.78 0.28 7.70
CA PHE A 515 6.09 -0.64 8.81
C PHE A 515 7.02 -1.83 8.49
N GLY A 516 7.68 -1.88 7.35
CA GLY A 516 8.43 -3.08 6.95
C GLY A 516 7.55 -4.30 6.71
N ASN A 517 6.24 -4.14 6.78
CA ASN A 517 5.26 -5.19 6.62
C ASN A 517 4.54 -5.05 5.28
N PRO A 518 4.56 -6.08 4.41
CA PRO A 518 3.77 -6.07 3.18
C PRO A 518 2.28 -5.88 3.44
N ASP A 519 1.80 -6.24 4.62
CA ASP A 519 0.40 -6.16 5.01
C ASP A 519 -0.09 -4.72 5.26
N PHE A 520 0.83 -3.76 5.38
CA PHE A 520 0.53 -2.33 5.52
C PHE A 520 0.84 -1.51 4.27
N CYS A 521 1.08 -2.15 3.14
CA CYS A 521 1.22 -1.47 1.86
C CYS A 521 -0.15 -1.13 1.28
N ASN A 522 -0.21 -0.06 0.50
CA ASN A 522 -1.33 0.12 -0.41
C ASN A 522 -1.31 -1.02 -1.44
N SER A 523 -2.48 -1.57 -1.75
CA SER A 523 -2.59 -2.71 -2.65
C SER A 523 -2.10 -2.37 -4.07
N GLU A 524 -1.52 -3.34 -4.76
CA GLU A 524 -1.10 -3.17 -6.15
C GLU A 524 -2.24 -2.71 -7.09
N PRO A 525 -3.48 -3.22 -6.95
CA PRO A 525 -4.61 -2.69 -7.70
C PRO A 525 -4.83 -1.19 -7.49
N PHE A 526 -4.70 -0.73 -6.26
CA PHE A 526 -4.83 0.68 -5.91
C PHE A 526 -3.69 1.51 -6.53
N LEU A 527 -2.44 1.09 -6.37
CA LEU A 527 -1.27 1.77 -6.94
C LEU A 527 -1.33 1.85 -8.46
N ALA A 528 -1.84 0.81 -9.13
CA ALA A 528 -1.98 0.77 -10.59
C ALA A 528 -2.88 1.90 -11.11
N CYS A 529 -3.91 2.30 -10.36
CA CYS A 529 -4.80 3.42 -10.72
C CYS A 529 -4.10 4.79 -10.65
N TYR A 530 -3.03 4.89 -9.84
CA TYR A 530 -2.32 6.16 -9.61
C TYR A 530 -0.98 6.27 -10.31
N ARG A 531 -0.55 5.21 -11.01
CA ARG A 531 0.68 5.25 -11.79
C ARG A 531 0.64 6.36 -12.85
N GLY A 532 1.70 7.15 -12.91
CA GLY A 532 1.78 8.32 -13.80
C GLY A 532 1.06 9.58 -13.28
N ARG A 533 0.34 9.48 -12.17
CA ARG A 533 -0.47 10.59 -11.63
C ARG A 533 0.10 11.18 -10.35
N ILE A 534 0.60 10.35 -9.45
CA ILE A 534 1.14 10.78 -8.16
C ILE A 534 2.39 9.94 -7.80
N PRO A 535 3.41 10.52 -7.16
CA PRO A 535 4.61 9.81 -6.74
C PRO A 535 4.35 8.66 -5.77
N PHE A 536 5.16 7.60 -5.86
CA PHE A 536 5.18 6.48 -4.93
C PHE A 536 6.40 6.54 -4.03
N VAL A 537 6.19 6.54 -2.72
CA VAL A 537 7.22 6.60 -1.70
C VAL A 537 7.12 5.43 -0.72
N ALA A 538 8.17 5.19 0.05
CA ALA A 538 8.18 4.25 1.16
C ALA A 538 8.31 5.02 2.47
N LEU A 539 7.45 4.72 3.42
CA LEU A 539 7.46 5.26 4.77
C LEU A 539 7.95 4.17 5.72
N GLN A 540 9.00 4.43 6.47
CA GLN A 540 9.59 3.41 7.33
C GLN A 540 8.79 3.17 8.60
N ASP A 541 8.18 4.22 9.15
CA ASP A 541 7.46 4.18 10.43
C ASP A 541 8.26 3.45 11.52
N ALA A 542 9.55 3.75 11.55
CA ALA A 542 10.49 3.09 12.44
C ALA A 542 10.25 3.55 13.88
N HIS A 543 9.47 2.77 14.63
CA HIS A 543 9.11 3.04 16.01
C HIS A 543 10.17 2.56 16.99
N GLY A 544 10.56 3.42 17.90
CA GLY A 544 11.44 3.07 19.01
C GLY A 544 12.03 4.27 19.67
N VAL A 545 12.67 4.03 20.81
CA VAL A 545 13.45 5.07 21.51
C VAL A 545 14.77 5.30 20.79
N GLU A 546 15.21 4.29 20.03
CA GLU A 546 16.50 4.21 19.37
C GLU A 546 16.32 3.88 17.89
N PRO A 547 16.82 4.66 16.94
CA PRO A 547 16.66 4.40 15.50
C PRO A 547 17.15 3.00 15.09
N TRP A 548 18.11 2.48 15.79
CA TRP A 548 18.73 1.19 15.52
C TRP A 548 17.79 -0.01 15.74
N TRP A 549 16.79 0.12 16.57
CA TRP A 549 15.83 -0.94 16.83
C TRP A 549 15.13 -1.44 15.59
N PHE A 550 14.89 -0.52 14.69
CA PHE A 550 14.19 -0.77 13.44
C PHE A 550 15.17 -0.77 12.27
N ALA A 551 16.40 -1.21 12.51
CA ALA A 551 17.38 -1.35 11.44
C ALA A 551 16.86 -2.17 10.27
N ASP A 552 16.06 -3.21 10.53
CA ASP A 552 15.42 -4.00 9.50
C ASP A 552 14.40 -3.20 8.71
N MET A 553 13.56 -2.40 9.37
CA MET A 553 12.60 -1.53 8.68
C MET A 553 13.33 -0.48 7.87
N THR A 554 14.31 0.17 8.47
CA THR A 554 15.15 1.17 7.80
C THR A 554 16.00 0.55 6.71
N ALA A 555 16.42 -0.71 6.85
CA ALA A 555 17.17 -1.44 5.83
C ALA A 555 16.28 -2.16 4.82
N GLY A 556 15.05 -2.53 5.20
CA GLY A 556 14.17 -3.34 4.37
C GLY A 556 13.52 -2.58 3.23
N PHE A 557 13.23 -1.29 3.41
CA PHE A 557 12.64 -0.47 2.36
C PHE A 557 12.98 1.00 2.52
N ARG A 558 12.90 1.75 1.44
CA ARG A 558 13.31 3.14 1.36
C ARG A 558 12.77 3.87 0.15
N THR A 559 12.69 5.18 0.25
CA THR A 559 12.48 6.03 -0.92
C THR A 559 13.81 6.43 -1.54
N LEU A 560 13.91 6.24 -2.85
CA LEU A 560 14.93 6.83 -3.70
C LEU A 560 14.36 8.06 -4.40
N PHE A 561 15.20 9.06 -4.62
CA PHE A 561 14.82 10.23 -5.41
C PHE A 561 15.95 10.64 -6.34
N LEU A 562 15.58 11.21 -7.49
CA LEU A 562 16.52 11.69 -8.49
C LEU A 562 16.66 13.20 -8.36
N ALA A 563 17.88 13.66 -8.20
CA ALA A 563 18.22 15.07 -8.11
C ALA A 563 19.67 15.31 -8.54
N GLU A 564 20.06 16.55 -8.76
CA GLU A 564 21.45 16.91 -8.98
C GLU A 564 22.26 16.87 -7.67
N ALA A 565 21.59 17.18 -6.56
CA ALA A 565 22.19 17.16 -5.22
C ALA A 565 21.16 16.69 -4.16
N PRO A 566 21.59 16.06 -3.05
CA PRO A 566 20.71 15.59 -2.00
C PRO A 566 20.31 16.74 -1.06
N THR A 567 19.55 17.67 -1.60
CA THR A 567 19.00 18.81 -0.86
C THR A 567 17.49 18.68 -0.68
N TRP A 568 16.93 19.48 0.23
CA TRP A 568 15.48 19.58 0.40
C TRP A 568 14.78 20.01 -0.89
N GLU A 569 15.30 21.00 -1.56
CA GLU A 569 14.78 21.50 -2.84
C GLU A 569 14.86 20.42 -3.92
N GLY A 570 15.95 19.63 -3.92
CA GLY A 570 16.11 18.49 -4.81
C GLY A 570 15.04 17.43 -4.57
N TRP A 571 14.74 17.15 -3.31
CA TRP A 571 13.66 16.23 -2.90
C TRP A 571 12.28 16.76 -3.32
N LEU A 572 11.95 18.02 -3.03
CA LEU A 572 10.67 18.61 -3.43
C LEU A 572 10.50 18.63 -4.96
N ASN A 573 11.59 18.91 -5.67
CA ASN A 573 11.60 18.88 -7.13
C ASN A 573 11.37 17.46 -7.65
N ALA A 574 11.99 16.47 -7.02
CA ALA A 574 11.78 15.07 -7.38
C ALA A 574 10.33 14.63 -7.16
N LEU A 575 9.69 15.03 -6.05
CA LEU A 575 8.26 14.78 -5.84
C LEU A 575 7.41 15.41 -6.94
N ARG A 576 7.67 16.67 -7.26
CA ARG A 576 6.90 17.44 -8.26
C ARG A 576 6.98 16.81 -9.66
N HIS A 577 8.11 16.22 -10.02
CA HIS A 577 8.33 15.59 -11.33
C HIS A 577 8.13 14.06 -11.30
N GLN A 578 7.68 13.49 -10.19
CA GLN A 578 7.55 12.04 -9.99
C GLN A 578 8.89 11.29 -10.17
N TRP A 579 10.01 11.94 -9.86
CA TRP A 579 11.36 11.38 -9.93
C TRP A 579 11.72 10.63 -8.66
N VAL A 580 10.82 9.79 -8.22
CA VAL A 580 10.96 9.00 -6.99
C VAL A 580 10.60 7.55 -7.22
N ALA A 581 11.17 6.67 -6.39
CA ALA A 581 10.84 5.27 -6.37
C ALA A 581 10.87 4.74 -4.92
N ALA A 582 9.85 3.98 -4.57
CA ALA A 582 9.84 3.18 -3.36
C ALA A 582 10.58 1.86 -3.63
N VAL A 583 11.57 1.54 -2.82
CA VAL A 583 12.33 0.29 -2.95
C VAL A 583 12.17 -0.53 -1.69
N ARG A 584 11.89 -1.81 -1.87
CA ARG A 584 11.89 -2.82 -0.82
C ARG A 584 12.89 -3.91 -1.13
N HIS A 585 13.68 -4.26 -0.13
CA HIS A 585 14.57 -5.40 -0.14
C HIS A 585 14.17 -6.37 0.96
N ASP A 586 13.66 -7.52 0.59
CA ASP A 586 13.22 -8.54 1.54
C ASP A 586 14.27 -9.64 1.67
N ALA A 587 15.07 -9.55 2.71
CA ALA A 587 16.07 -10.57 3.02
C ALA A 587 15.45 -11.93 3.42
N ALA A 588 14.22 -11.93 3.93
CA ALA A 588 13.55 -13.15 4.37
C ALA A 588 12.95 -13.96 3.21
N SER A 589 12.63 -13.32 2.09
CA SER A 589 12.06 -13.97 0.91
C SER A 589 13.08 -14.34 -0.17
N GLY A 590 14.37 -14.41 0.17
CA GLY A 590 15.43 -14.78 -0.78
C GLY A 590 16.08 -13.59 -1.47
N PHE A 591 16.17 -12.45 -0.80
CA PHE A 591 16.86 -11.24 -1.28
C PHE A 591 16.23 -10.59 -2.51
N GLU A 592 14.90 -10.60 -2.58
CA GLU A 592 14.22 -9.92 -3.67
C GLU A 592 14.17 -8.41 -3.46
N THR A 593 14.41 -7.71 -4.56
CA THR A 593 14.29 -6.25 -4.61
C THR A 593 13.08 -5.86 -5.44
N TRP A 594 12.20 -5.09 -4.85
CA TRP A 594 11.01 -4.56 -5.49
C TRP A 594 11.14 -3.06 -5.62
N ILE A 595 10.91 -2.55 -6.83
CA ILE A 595 11.00 -1.13 -7.13
C ILE A 595 9.67 -0.66 -7.69
N HIS A 596 9.02 0.22 -6.96
CA HIS A 596 7.77 0.87 -7.36
C HIS A 596 8.02 2.33 -7.67
N SER A 597 7.71 2.73 -8.88
CA SER A 597 7.68 4.13 -9.29
C SER A 597 6.40 4.39 -10.07
N SER A 598 5.84 5.57 -9.94
CA SER A 598 4.75 6.00 -10.81
C SER A 598 5.23 6.31 -12.24
N SER A 599 6.56 6.43 -12.44
CA SER A 599 7.21 6.72 -13.72
C SER A 599 8.10 5.56 -14.17
N ASN A 600 7.79 4.91 -15.29
CA ASN A 600 8.60 3.83 -15.85
C ASN A 600 10.05 4.26 -16.16
N PRO A 601 10.31 5.46 -16.78
CA PRO A 601 11.69 5.91 -17.00
C PRO A 601 12.49 6.08 -15.71
N VAL A 602 11.87 6.55 -14.65
CA VAL A 602 12.51 6.66 -13.33
C VAL A 602 12.84 5.28 -12.79
N ARG A 603 11.92 4.33 -12.93
CA ARG A 603 12.15 2.95 -12.52
C ARG A 603 13.33 2.32 -13.27
N GLU A 604 13.37 2.47 -14.59
CA GLU A 604 14.47 1.98 -15.43
C GLU A 604 15.80 2.66 -15.06
N PHE A 605 15.79 3.98 -14.91
CA PHE A 605 16.98 4.75 -14.50
C PHE A 605 17.54 4.26 -13.16
N VAL A 606 16.65 3.98 -12.20
CA VAL A 606 17.03 3.45 -10.89
C VAL A 606 17.59 2.03 -11.01
N LEU A 607 16.95 1.16 -11.78
CA LEU A 607 17.41 -0.22 -12.02
C LEU A 607 18.79 -0.28 -12.65
N GLU A 608 19.03 0.50 -13.69
CA GLU A 608 20.34 0.57 -14.36
C GLU A 608 21.47 1.00 -13.43
N ARG A 609 21.15 1.75 -12.38
CA ARG A 609 22.10 2.29 -11.41
C ARG A 609 22.05 1.60 -10.04
N GLU A 610 21.46 0.40 -9.99
CA GLU A 610 21.33 -0.34 -8.73
C GLU A 610 22.64 -0.44 -7.92
N PRO A 611 23.79 -0.75 -8.50
CA PRO A 611 25.05 -0.85 -7.77
C PRO A 611 25.44 0.44 -7.03
N ALA A 612 25.01 1.59 -7.51
CA ALA A 612 25.37 2.89 -6.92
C ALA A 612 24.56 3.22 -5.66
N TRP A 613 23.31 2.75 -5.57
CA TRP A 613 22.42 3.07 -4.44
C TRP A 613 22.08 1.87 -3.53
N ARG A 614 22.42 0.67 -3.96
CA ARG A 614 22.20 -0.58 -3.21
C ARG A 614 22.86 -0.51 -1.83
N TRP A 615 22.11 -0.74 -0.76
CA TRP A 615 22.61 -0.56 0.62
C TRP A 615 22.78 -1.86 1.41
N TRP A 616 22.22 -2.99 0.94
CA TRP A 616 22.14 -4.21 1.74
C TRP A 616 23.33 -5.15 1.61
N ASP A 617 24.05 -5.18 0.52
CA ASP A 617 25.18 -6.09 0.30
C ASP A 617 26.33 -5.50 -0.54
N HIS A 618 26.36 -4.18 -0.68
CA HIS A 618 27.49 -3.54 -1.35
C HIS A 618 28.76 -3.77 -0.52
N PRO A 619 29.93 -4.13 -1.14
CA PRO A 619 31.17 -4.40 -0.41
C PRO A 619 31.63 -3.25 0.49
N ALA A 620 31.29 -2.01 0.14
CA ALA A 620 31.58 -0.83 0.95
C ALA A 620 30.51 -0.52 2.01
N ILE A 621 29.36 -1.23 1.97
CA ILE A 621 28.28 -1.06 2.91
C ILE A 621 28.02 -2.41 3.54
N GLN A 622 28.48 -2.57 4.74
CA GLN A 622 28.06 -3.71 5.54
C GLN A 622 26.59 -3.51 5.92
N ARG A 623 25.78 -4.56 5.75
CA ARG A 623 24.45 -4.58 6.35
C ARG A 623 24.60 -4.16 7.79
N PRO A 624 23.78 -3.23 8.32
CA PRO A 624 23.93 -2.75 9.67
C PRO A 624 23.55 -3.85 10.67
N MET A 625 24.50 -4.73 10.97
CA MET A 625 24.36 -5.79 11.96
C MET A 625 24.67 -5.31 13.35
N VAL A 626 25.38 -4.21 13.46
CA VAL A 626 25.86 -3.66 14.73
C VAL A 626 25.93 -2.14 14.69
N SER A 627 25.47 -1.50 15.76
CA SER A 627 25.76 -0.11 16.08
C SER A 627 26.72 -0.07 17.28
N ILE A 628 27.68 0.83 17.22
CA ILE A 628 28.60 1.10 18.31
C ILE A 628 28.75 2.59 18.50
N VAL A 629 28.56 3.07 19.73
CA VAL A 629 28.65 4.50 20.11
C VAL A 629 29.37 4.68 21.43
N ALA A 630 30.03 5.81 21.58
CA ALA A 630 30.65 6.25 22.85
C ALA A 630 29.72 7.28 23.51
N VAL A 631 29.17 6.93 24.67
CA VAL A 631 28.21 7.75 25.42
C VAL A 631 28.91 8.42 26.57
N ARG A 632 28.66 9.71 26.73
CA ARG A 632 29.30 10.57 27.77
C ARG A 632 28.27 11.14 28.75
N PRO A 633 28.70 11.62 29.93
CA PRO A 633 27.79 12.27 30.88
C PRO A 633 27.05 13.48 30.32
N GLU A 634 27.69 14.23 29.44
CA GLU A 634 27.16 15.43 28.82
C GLU A 634 26.18 15.17 27.64
N ASP A 635 26.02 13.94 27.18
CA ASP A 635 25.13 13.61 26.06
C ASP A 635 23.66 13.66 26.50
N PRO A 636 22.91 14.74 26.22
CA PRO A 636 21.56 14.94 26.79
C PRO A 636 20.52 14.02 26.24
N PHE A 637 20.78 13.36 25.10
CA PHE A 637 19.85 12.47 24.40
C PHE A 637 20.04 11.00 24.74
N GLU A 638 21.02 10.67 25.56
CA GLU A 638 21.34 9.31 25.95
C GLU A 638 20.61 8.90 27.23
N ALA A 639 19.75 7.90 27.16
CA ALA A 639 18.93 7.46 28.29
C ALA A 639 19.70 6.85 29.45
N ALA A 640 20.87 6.28 29.16
CA ALA A 640 21.75 5.64 30.15
C ALA A 640 23.14 6.27 30.12
N ARG A 641 23.20 7.53 30.52
CA ARG A 641 24.47 8.26 30.62
C ARG A 641 25.28 7.76 31.80
N PRO A 642 26.61 7.59 31.67
CA PRO A 642 27.47 7.37 32.81
C PRO A 642 27.53 8.62 33.70
N GLU A 643 27.75 8.43 34.96
CA GLU A 643 28.03 9.58 35.90
C GLU A 643 29.37 10.24 35.58
N SER A 644 30.33 9.46 35.12
CA SER A 644 31.65 9.90 34.71
C SER A 644 32.23 9.02 33.64
N GLY A 645 33.27 9.44 32.95
CA GLY A 645 33.97 8.65 31.93
C GLY A 645 33.20 8.49 30.61
N VAL A 646 33.40 7.36 29.95
CA VAL A 646 32.78 7.02 28.66
C VAL A 646 32.22 5.62 28.71
N THR A 647 31.00 5.43 28.26
CA THR A 647 30.41 4.09 28.06
C THR A 647 30.36 3.77 26.58
N ILE A 648 31.03 2.69 26.18
CA ILE A 648 30.89 2.11 24.84
C ILE A 648 29.64 1.28 24.84
N ARG A 649 28.66 1.65 24.02
CA ARG A 649 27.39 0.93 23.86
C ARG A 649 27.35 0.24 22.50
N VAL A 650 27.03 -1.05 22.50
CA VAL A 650 26.93 -1.88 21.30
C VAL A 650 25.53 -2.48 21.23
N ARG A 651 24.87 -2.29 20.11
CA ARG A 651 23.57 -2.92 19.78
C ARG A 651 23.72 -3.82 18.57
N CYS A 652 23.18 -5.01 18.66
CA CYS A 652 23.13 -5.96 17.55
C CYS A 652 21.76 -5.88 16.87
N ALA A 653 21.70 -6.16 15.58
CA ALA A 653 20.46 -6.11 14.82
C ALA A 653 19.48 -7.20 15.21
N TRP A 654 18.19 -6.86 15.18
CA TRP A 654 17.05 -7.74 15.44
C TRP A 654 16.11 -7.71 14.24
N GLN A 655 15.48 -8.84 13.96
CA GLN A 655 14.40 -8.88 12.99
C GLN A 655 13.13 -8.30 13.63
N ASN A 656 12.63 -7.24 13.05
CA ASN A 656 11.33 -6.72 13.40
C ASN A 656 10.27 -7.47 12.60
N THR A 657 9.72 -8.49 13.22
CA THR A 657 8.52 -9.14 12.68
C THR A 657 7.33 -8.46 13.34
N THR A 658 6.38 -8.05 12.58
CA THR A 658 5.02 -7.58 12.92
C THR A 658 4.75 -7.23 14.38
N GLN A 659 4.09 -6.13 14.66
CA GLN A 659 3.68 -5.76 16.02
C GLN A 659 3.06 -6.96 16.75
N GLY A 660 3.61 -7.29 17.93
CA GLY A 660 3.10 -8.35 18.80
C GLY A 660 3.73 -9.72 18.65
N LEU A 661 4.64 -9.94 17.70
CA LEU A 661 5.41 -11.18 17.63
C LEU A 661 6.76 -11.07 18.37
N PRO A 662 7.29 -12.18 18.91
CA PRO A 662 8.62 -12.17 19.51
C PRO A 662 9.66 -11.74 18.49
N LYS A 663 10.47 -10.76 18.85
CA LYS A 663 11.57 -10.30 18.01
C LYS A 663 12.70 -11.31 18.06
N THR A 664 13.24 -11.64 16.90
CA THR A 664 14.33 -12.60 16.78
C THR A 664 15.65 -11.87 16.54
N PRO A 665 16.71 -12.13 17.31
CA PRO A 665 18.00 -11.54 17.01
C PRO A 665 18.53 -12.03 15.67
N ILE A 666 19.04 -11.10 14.85
CA ILE A 666 19.68 -11.41 13.57
C ILE A 666 21.19 -11.53 13.75
N ALA A 667 21.74 -10.80 14.71
CA ALA A 667 23.16 -10.79 14.99
C ALA A 667 23.42 -10.88 16.49
N GLU A 668 24.55 -11.48 16.85
CA GLU A 668 25.06 -11.57 18.22
C GLU A 668 26.45 -10.95 18.33
N LEU A 669 26.76 -10.33 19.47
CA LEU A 669 28.09 -9.80 19.73
C LEU A 669 29.06 -10.95 20.03
N VAL A 670 30.09 -11.06 19.21
CA VAL A 670 31.16 -12.05 19.37
C VAL A 670 32.28 -11.51 20.22
N ARG A 671 32.68 -10.23 19.98
CA ARG A 671 33.80 -9.60 20.68
C ARG A 671 33.68 -8.07 20.66
N LEU A 672 34.06 -7.47 21.74
CA LEU A 672 34.31 -6.02 21.84
C LEU A 672 35.75 -5.79 22.20
N THR A 673 36.46 -4.88 21.50
CA THR A 673 37.78 -4.45 21.86
C THR A 673 37.80 -2.95 22.03
N VAL A 674 38.59 -2.46 22.98
CA VAL A 674 38.88 -1.04 23.22
C VAL A 674 40.39 -0.86 23.15
N ASN A 675 40.87 0.01 22.26
CA ASN A 675 42.30 0.22 22.01
C ASN A 675 43.07 -1.11 21.74
N GLY A 676 42.42 -2.03 21.04
CA GLY A 676 42.98 -3.33 20.72
C GLY A 676 42.89 -4.39 21.82
N ALA A 677 42.61 -4.00 23.07
CA ALA A 677 42.42 -4.92 24.19
C ALA A 677 40.97 -5.41 24.24
N GLU A 678 40.78 -6.70 24.55
CA GLU A 678 39.46 -7.29 24.72
C GLU A 678 38.75 -6.68 25.93
N ALA A 679 37.49 -6.32 25.74
CA ALA A 679 36.64 -5.74 26.77
C ALA A 679 35.48 -6.73 27.06
N ALA A 680 35.14 -6.83 28.35
CA ALA A 680 33.99 -7.66 28.77
C ALA A 680 32.76 -6.75 28.99
N PRO A 681 31.84 -6.63 28.01
CA PRO A 681 30.66 -5.80 28.16
C PRO A 681 29.61 -6.46 29.04
N THR A 682 28.87 -5.66 29.79
CA THR A 682 27.68 -6.09 30.50
C THR A 682 26.44 -5.94 29.61
N ILE A 683 25.49 -6.86 29.76
CA ILE A 683 24.19 -6.74 29.07
C ILE A 683 23.28 -5.85 29.91
N VAL A 684 22.76 -4.78 29.30
CA VAL A 684 21.82 -3.86 29.91
C VAL A 684 20.45 -4.09 29.32
N ALA A 685 19.53 -4.56 30.14
CA ALA A 685 18.14 -4.76 29.75
C ALA A 685 17.33 -3.44 29.82
N PRO A 686 16.23 -3.33 29.07
CA PRO A 686 15.37 -2.16 29.12
C PRO A 686 14.72 -1.97 30.48
N ARG A 687 14.53 -0.71 30.89
CA ARG A 687 14.02 -0.38 32.22
C ARG A 687 12.50 -0.47 32.37
N SER A 688 11.75 -0.63 31.30
CA SER A 688 10.30 -0.68 31.34
C SER A 688 9.74 -1.96 30.70
N PRO A 689 8.60 -2.48 31.19
CA PRO A 689 7.93 -3.62 30.56
C PRO A 689 7.54 -3.35 29.10
N ARG A 690 7.19 -2.10 28.77
CA ARG A 690 6.88 -1.69 27.41
C ARG A 690 8.11 -1.75 26.51
N ALA A 691 9.25 -1.25 26.98
CA ALA A 691 10.53 -1.37 26.28
C ALA A 691 10.97 -2.85 26.16
N ALA A 692 10.72 -3.66 27.16
CA ALA A 692 11.01 -5.10 27.15
C ALA A 692 10.19 -5.84 26.08
N ALA A 693 8.93 -5.44 25.83
CA ALA A 693 8.10 -6.01 24.77
C ALA A 693 8.68 -5.78 23.36
N TYR A 694 9.52 -4.75 23.22
CA TYR A 694 10.24 -4.42 21.97
C TYR A 694 11.69 -4.93 21.98
N THR A 695 12.08 -5.74 22.97
CA THR A 695 13.39 -6.39 23.09
C THR A 695 14.57 -5.46 22.89
N ASP A 696 14.71 -4.53 23.78
CA ASP A 696 15.83 -3.62 23.72
C ASP A 696 16.85 -3.94 24.80
N TYR A 697 17.85 -4.67 24.43
CA TYR A 697 19.05 -4.78 25.23
C TYR A 697 20.28 -4.31 24.45
N TYR A 698 21.26 -3.84 25.14
CA TYR A 698 22.54 -3.48 24.56
C TYR A 698 23.69 -3.97 25.44
N HIS A 699 24.84 -4.08 24.83
CA HIS A 699 26.08 -4.38 25.55
C HIS A 699 26.77 -3.08 25.91
N ALA A 700 27.17 -2.93 27.16
CA ALA A 700 27.82 -1.72 27.66
C ALA A 700 29.20 -2.06 28.25
N CYS A 701 30.22 -1.30 27.87
CA CYS A 701 31.52 -1.33 28.48
C CYS A 701 31.85 0.07 29.02
N HIS A 702 31.92 0.22 30.32
CA HIS A 702 32.22 1.51 30.97
C HIS A 702 33.71 1.71 31.19
N LEU A 703 34.22 2.86 30.75
CA LEU A 703 35.58 3.33 30.93
C LEU A 703 35.54 4.50 31.90
N ALA A 704 35.84 4.27 33.17
CA ALA A 704 35.65 5.25 34.24
C ALA A 704 36.51 6.52 34.05
N ALA A 705 37.72 6.36 33.58
CA ALA A 705 38.66 7.47 33.36
C ALA A 705 39.58 7.16 32.17
N PRO A 706 39.07 7.18 30.92
CA PRO A 706 39.94 6.98 29.77
C PRO A 706 40.96 8.12 29.69
N ALA A 707 42.22 7.80 29.39
CA ALA A 707 43.27 8.80 29.22
C ALA A 707 42.84 9.87 28.19
N PRO A 708 43.26 11.12 28.34
CA PRO A 708 43.05 12.15 27.31
C PRO A 708 43.62 11.72 25.95
N GLY A 709 42.94 12.01 24.89
CA GLY A 709 43.36 11.71 23.52
C GLY A 709 42.48 10.67 22.81
N PRO A 710 42.88 10.29 21.59
CA PRO A 710 42.05 9.42 20.74
C PRO A 710 42.08 7.97 21.23
N HIS A 711 40.88 7.39 21.26
CA HIS A 711 40.66 5.99 21.57
C HIS A 711 39.88 5.33 20.40
N SER A 712 39.94 4.02 20.33
CA SER A 712 39.13 3.24 19.39
C SER A 712 38.36 2.14 20.11
N ALA A 713 37.16 1.84 19.60
CA ALA A 713 36.42 0.68 20.05
C ALA A 713 35.90 -0.09 18.80
N THR A 714 36.05 -1.41 18.79
CA THR A 714 35.64 -2.29 17.71
C THR A 714 34.73 -3.37 18.26
N ALA A 715 33.50 -3.43 17.70
CA ALA A 715 32.56 -4.53 17.92
C ALA A 715 32.59 -5.49 16.74
N VAL A 716 32.71 -6.78 17.03
CA VAL A 716 32.61 -7.89 16.06
C VAL A 716 31.34 -8.66 16.36
N VAL A 717 30.50 -8.81 15.34
CA VAL A 717 29.22 -9.53 15.44
C VAL A 717 29.15 -10.65 14.43
N ARG A 718 28.35 -11.66 14.74
CA ARG A 718 28.03 -12.78 13.86
C ARG A 718 26.56 -12.75 13.50
N GLU A 719 26.24 -12.82 12.23
CA GLU A 719 24.89 -13.07 11.75
C GLU A 719 24.48 -14.52 12.07
N ILE A 720 23.34 -14.68 12.77
CA ILE A 720 22.98 -15.99 13.35
C ILE A 720 22.67 -17.01 12.26
N GLN A 721 21.96 -16.61 11.19
CA GLN A 721 21.57 -17.55 10.12
C GLN A 721 22.71 -17.93 9.19
N SER A 722 23.52 -16.96 8.77
CA SER A 722 24.56 -17.17 7.76
C SER A 722 25.93 -17.49 8.36
N GLY A 723 26.11 -17.24 9.67
CA GLY A 723 27.41 -17.28 10.33
C GLY A 723 28.38 -16.14 9.89
N ARG A 724 27.94 -15.22 9.05
CA ARG A 724 28.75 -14.12 8.53
C ARG A 724 29.23 -13.23 9.65
N ILE A 725 30.52 -12.92 9.64
CA ILE A 725 31.13 -12.02 10.60
C ILE A 725 31.16 -10.59 10.00
N SER A 726 30.77 -9.62 10.81
CA SER A 726 30.88 -8.19 10.53
C SER A 726 31.54 -7.48 11.68
N SER A 727 32.19 -6.35 11.43
CA SER A 727 32.79 -5.53 12.48
C SER A 727 32.60 -4.05 12.21
N ARG A 728 32.49 -3.27 13.28
CA ARG A 728 32.47 -1.80 13.23
C ARG A 728 33.41 -1.24 14.25
N THR A 729 34.12 -0.19 13.84
CA THR A 729 35.07 0.56 14.69
C THR A 729 34.62 2.01 14.76
N ILE A 730 34.64 2.55 15.96
CA ILE A 730 34.51 3.98 16.20
C ILE A 730 35.80 4.53 16.78
N GLN A 731 36.05 5.83 16.54
CA GLN A 731 37.02 6.64 17.22
C GLN A 731 36.30 7.57 18.21
N PHE A 732 36.86 7.75 19.40
CA PHE A 732 36.32 8.67 20.41
C PHE A 732 37.43 9.28 21.21
N GLU A 733 37.22 10.49 21.71
CA GLU A 733 38.15 11.13 22.59
C GLU A 733 37.97 10.65 24.04
N GLY A 734 39.03 10.44 24.76
CA GLY A 734 39.00 10.25 26.21
C GLY A 734 38.47 11.50 26.92
N ALA A 735 38.10 11.34 28.18
CA ALA A 735 37.63 12.49 28.97
C ALA A 735 38.73 13.54 29.09
N SER A 736 38.47 14.76 28.56
CA SER A 736 39.34 15.90 28.90
C SER A 736 39.25 16.15 30.39
N PRO A 737 40.34 16.35 31.09
CA PRO A 737 40.28 16.77 32.48
C PRO A 737 39.46 18.06 32.52
N ASN A 738 38.42 18.05 33.34
CA ASN A 738 37.44 19.13 33.46
C ASN A 738 38.17 20.50 33.62
N PRO A 739 38.06 21.46 32.67
CA PRO A 739 38.71 22.75 32.82
C PRO A 739 38.05 23.67 33.86
N SER A 740 36.96 23.23 34.48
CA SER A 740 36.26 23.94 35.54
C SER A 740 36.56 23.36 36.91
N GLY A 741 37.81 23.42 37.30
CA GLY A 741 38.16 23.54 38.74
C GLY A 741 37.68 24.89 39.25
N ARG A 742 36.40 24.99 39.62
CA ARG A 742 35.94 25.98 40.59
C ARG A 742 35.64 25.24 41.87
N PRO A 743 36.24 25.71 43.02
CA PRO A 743 36.04 25.10 44.30
C PRO A 743 34.62 25.14 44.79
#